data_7c7a5337054da1f0631dd2e0a831cc18
#
_entry.id   7c7a5337054da1f0631dd2e0a831cc18
#
_cell.length_a   1.000
_cell.length_b   1.000
_cell.length_c   1.000
_cell.angle_alpha   90.00
_cell.angle_beta   90.00
_cell.angle_gamma   90.00
#
_symmetry.space_group_name_H-M   'P 1'
#
loop_
_entity.id
_entity.type
_entity.pdbx_description
1 polymer ?
#
loop_
_entity_poly.entity_id
_entity_poly.type
_entity_poly.pdbx_seq_one_letter_code
_entity_poly.pdbx_strand_id
1 'polypeptide(L)'
;MLTIVPLGGMAGCAEDSASEEGPAEGEGSGGEVEPACGPEVPCALGDTCTEGVCGRGPIHDLLPELPAGQVAEERAEALVAEGMADLPGGRFAVGRPGDLVLRNDRVAFVIQRPHRDGSLTPYGGNVIDAVRLGGGDAGGGDVDELGEVMPVLHIGLTVDFESVRVLNDGSDGGPAAVVAVGRDAIWDTVDLGSLLGRFDLLRFDLNADLPLLVAAVYSLEPGSGTLRASFTLLNEGEEPLETSLGLVVDPRGAVDDFVPGRGHGAVGFDEIFASLPPAPYLAFHGARISYGLLPLHFTSEGAHPPAEGSAVLNLQGITAAVLGKPDILRAVSEPNVTIPAGEAATFGYDLLADATDAADVHEWWLRSTGEESIGMVRGTLTGAAAGAPEGARVAVLDEAGRSVTAAQVVDGGFEVALAAGSYQLRPATRSQGLGESTAVTVEGGGATEDVDLQLPEPAGLAYAVRTRSLGGEERSAACRLSLIGAVPPELELRAAFDPRKDPLPPGHVAVHYSRTCDSADDGPLRVRPGRYLAVISRGPRHSAVQEIVDLEPGETTTIRATLHEVVDTGGYVAMDCHIHTIGSPDSKIEIEAKLLAYLAEDVDFLVSTDHDVLTDLGPAAASMGAEGELSTTVGVESTTFAHGHYIGFPLPIAPDIPTRGAPDWAGGRGPSLTANQLFAALRDLGAEVVQLAHPAGFSGFFARSALTFDLEAGAFGFDTAARTPNEELRLGPGEPFFSDAFDTLEIATGAGGAGPGGRFFGGASDEPGMNDVMRHWFDFLSVGMPAVGVGCSDSHGLVERAPGYARTYLPALGGGGPARPDLGALSATGAAGARHGDVIVTNGPWLSVRGPGGAAPGALVTPDEDGSLEIEVTVEVPTWLAPPDQLEVFANNTYTLPASTPAERAMEPVHEEPLEYEEVPAGDGGVVLRATTIVTLATTQDEDAWVVVRAIGGEPLFPLMPASIEIDLAAETPERFITATEGRPPFAVANPLFVDTNGDGAWVAPLLAGAPSSPF
;
A
#
# COMPACT_ATOMS: atom_id res chain seq x y z
N MET A 1 8.73 28.37 -39.32
CA MET A 1 9.32 29.61 -39.86
C MET A 1 9.24 30.65 -38.75
N LEU A 2 10.36 31.17 -38.38
CA LEU A 2 10.65 32.32 -37.51
C LEU A 2 10.52 32.07 -35.98
N THR A 3 11.41 32.46 -35.12
CA THR A 3 12.81 32.92 -35.17
C THR A 3 13.30 32.94 -33.76
N ILE A 4 14.46 32.39 -33.55
CA ILE A 4 15.23 32.42 -32.30
C ILE A 4 15.87 33.80 -32.16
N VAL A 5 15.84 34.38 -30.95
CA VAL A 5 16.75 35.47 -30.56
C VAL A 5 17.29 35.18 -29.20
N PRO A 6 18.61 35.14 -28.97
CA PRO A 6 19.22 34.92 -27.66
C PRO A 6 19.69 36.26 -27.05
N LEU A 7 19.71 36.31 -25.73
CA LEU A 7 20.47 37.28 -24.92
C LEU A 7 21.14 36.44 -23.82
N GLY A 8 22.40 36.22 -23.68
CA GLY A 8 23.52 37.13 -23.63
C GLY A 8 23.61 37.75 -22.23
N GLY A 9 24.44 37.27 -21.35
CA GLY A 9 25.74 37.04 -21.14
C GLY A 9 26.27 37.52 -19.80
N MET A 10 27.45 37.07 -19.45
CA MET A 10 28.39 37.57 -18.42
C MET A 10 28.32 36.93 -17.05
N ALA A 11 29.34 36.48 -16.40
CA ALA A 11 30.77 36.33 -16.60
C ALA A 11 31.25 35.44 -15.47
N GLY A 12 32.19 34.61 -15.51
CA GLY A 12 33.53 34.64 -15.98
C GLY A 12 34.46 34.45 -14.80
N CYS A 13 35.34 33.44 -14.81
CA CYS A 13 36.68 33.37 -14.21
C CYS A 13 37.11 31.92 -14.31
N ALA A 14 38.05 31.66 -14.90
CA ALA A 14 39.46 31.78 -15.05
C ALA A 14 40.06 30.35 -15.18
N GLU A 15 40.47 30.09 -16.39
CA GLU A 15 41.36 28.97 -16.71
C GLU A 15 42.71 29.19 -16.03
N ASP A 16 43.30 28.11 -15.51
CA ASP A 16 44.74 28.04 -15.40
C ASP A 16 45.26 26.73 -16.00
N SER A 17 46.26 26.92 -16.75
CA SER A 17 46.81 26.09 -17.77
C SER A 17 47.56 24.86 -17.24
N ALA A 18 47.33 23.73 -17.90
CA ALA A 18 48.16 22.53 -17.83
C ALA A 18 49.52 22.73 -18.53
N SER A 19 50.57 22.29 -17.93
CA SER A 19 51.83 21.97 -18.61
C SER A 19 52.04 20.47 -18.61
N GLU A 20 52.11 19.91 -19.83
CA GLU A 20 52.58 18.56 -20.10
C GLU A 20 54.06 18.41 -19.72
N GLU A 21 54.42 17.36 -18.99
CA GLU A 21 55.72 16.68 -19.07
C GLU A 21 55.50 15.17 -19.01
N GLY A 22 56.02 14.47 -19.98
CA GLY A 22 55.85 13.04 -20.22
C GLY A 22 56.87 12.16 -19.42
N PRO A 23 56.93 10.85 -19.68
CA PRO A 23 57.01 9.81 -18.66
C PRO A 23 58.44 9.46 -18.28
N ALA A 24 58.67 9.18 -17.01
CA ALA A 24 59.82 8.43 -16.53
C ALA A 24 59.35 7.07 -16.00
N GLU A 25 59.73 6.01 -16.67
CA GLU A 25 59.66 4.64 -16.21
C GLU A 25 60.47 4.46 -14.92
N GLY A 26 59.80 4.01 -13.87
CA GLY A 26 60.40 3.61 -12.62
C GLY A 26 59.60 2.45 -12.02
N GLU A 27 60.14 1.24 -12.17
CA GLU A 27 59.70 0.07 -11.41
C GLU A 27 59.79 0.35 -9.90
N GLY A 28 58.62 0.32 -9.20
CA GLY A 28 58.56 0.45 -7.76
C GLY A 28 57.36 -0.33 -7.25
N SER A 29 57.61 -1.36 -6.48
CA SER A 29 56.67 -2.18 -5.70
C SER A 29 55.42 -1.43 -5.24
N GLY A 30 54.23 -1.95 -5.58
CA GLY A 30 52.93 -1.48 -5.10
C GLY A 30 52.83 -1.61 -3.57
N GLY A 31 53.12 -0.51 -2.90
CA GLY A 31 52.60 -0.28 -1.55
C GLY A 31 51.32 0.51 -1.71
N GLU A 32 50.24 0.00 -1.19
CA GLU A 32 49.04 0.78 -0.99
C GLU A 32 49.39 2.05 -0.22
N VAL A 33 49.11 3.20 -0.79
CA VAL A 33 49.28 4.48 -0.10
C VAL A 33 48.06 4.56 0.85
N GLU A 34 48.35 4.25 2.12
CA GLU A 34 47.33 4.42 3.18
C GLU A 34 46.84 5.88 3.17
N PRO A 35 45.50 6.10 3.20
CA PRO A 35 44.96 7.44 3.14
C PRO A 35 45.39 8.26 4.36
N ALA A 36 45.86 9.47 4.16
CA ALA A 36 46.29 10.38 5.21
C ALA A 36 45.06 10.88 5.98
N CYS A 37 45.09 10.85 7.32
CA CYS A 37 44.02 11.32 8.19
C CYS A 37 44.50 12.40 9.16
N GLY A 38 43.54 13.15 9.71
CA GLY A 38 43.75 14.21 10.71
C GLY A 38 42.44 14.90 11.10
N PRO A 39 42.50 15.98 11.89
CA PRO A 39 41.30 16.69 12.34
C PRO A 39 40.42 17.24 11.22
N GLU A 40 40.96 17.49 10.06
CA GLU A 40 40.24 18.00 8.88
C GLU A 40 39.94 16.91 7.84
N VAL A 41 40.49 15.72 7.99
CA VAL A 41 40.28 14.57 7.11
C VAL A 41 40.12 13.33 7.98
N PRO A 42 38.92 13.04 8.48
CA PRO A 42 38.69 11.84 9.29
C PRO A 42 38.84 10.55 8.46
N CYS A 43 39.15 9.46 9.13
CA CYS A 43 39.06 8.14 8.53
C CYS A 43 37.59 7.76 8.27
N ALA A 44 37.38 6.72 7.47
CA ALA A 44 36.06 6.12 7.34
C ALA A 44 35.53 5.69 8.73
N LEU A 45 34.23 5.73 8.91
CA LEU A 45 33.61 5.32 10.18
C LEU A 45 34.01 3.88 10.52
N GLY A 46 34.36 3.64 11.77
CA GLY A 46 34.87 2.37 12.26
C GLY A 46 36.40 2.20 12.14
N ASP A 47 37.08 3.10 11.43
CA ASP A 47 38.53 3.14 11.34
C ASP A 47 39.16 4.16 12.32
N THR A 48 40.39 3.97 12.72
CA THR A 48 41.12 4.86 13.62
C THR A 48 42.27 5.58 12.95
N CYS A 49 42.43 6.88 13.23
CA CYS A 49 43.58 7.65 12.76
C CYS A 49 44.76 7.54 13.76
N THR A 50 45.84 6.88 13.34
CA THR A 50 47.03 6.77 14.15
C THR A 50 48.22 7.36 13.38
N GLU A 51 48.86 8.39 13.95
CA GLU A 51 50.01 9.08 13.36
C GLU A 51 49.79 9.61 11.94
N GLY A 52 48.55 10.00 11.59
CA GLY A 52 48.17 10.53 10.29
C GLY A 52 47.81 9.46 9.26
N VAL A 53 47.65 8.21 9.66
CA VAL A 53 47.27 7.08 8.80
C VAL A 53 46.01 6.44 9.32
N CYS A 54 45.07 6.17 8.43
CA CYS A 54 43.83 5.43 8.76
C CYS A 54 44.15 3.94 8.86
N GLY A 55 43.87 3.34 10.04
CA GLY A 55 43.98 1.92 10.28
C GLY A 55 42.62 1.35 10.77
N ARG A 56 42.47 0.03 10.68
CA ARG A 56 41.29 -0.65 11.18
C ARG A 56 41.02 -0.33 12.64
N GLY A 57 39.83 0.13 12.96
CA GLY A 57 39.42 0.39 14.33
C GLY A 57 38.90 -0.87 15.05
N PRO A 58 38.60 -0.77 16.35
CA PRO A 58 38.26 -1.93 17.20
C PRO A 58 37.10 -2.77 16.69
N ILE A 59 36.13 -2.18 16.01
CA ILE A 59 34.94 -2.91 15.51
C ILE A 59 35.30 -3.97 14.49
N HIS A 60 36.36 -3.76 13.71
CA HIS A 60 36.82 -4.72 12.69
C HIS A 60 37.39 -6.00 13.32
N ASP A 61 37.91 -5.92 14.55
CA ASP A 61 38.45 -7.08 15.28
C ASP A 61 37.34 -7.94 15.88
N LEU A 62 36.10 -7.40 15.90
CA LEU A 62 34.91 -8.05 16.44
C LEU A 62 34.01 -8.67 15.35
N LEU A 63 34.37 -8.48 14.07
CA LEU A 63 33.58 -9.06 12.98
C LEU A 63 33.71 -10.59 12.98
N PRO A 64 32.64 -11.31 12.57
CA PRO A 64 32.72 -12.74 12.39
C PRO A 64 33.80 -13.13 11.39
N GLU A 65 34.57 -14.18 11.73
CA GLU A 65 35.59 -14.74 10.81
C GLU A 65 34.89 -15.38 9.60
N LEU A 66 35.32 -15.00 8.38
CA LEU A 66 34.88 -15.67 7.18
C LEU A 66 35.55 -17.04 7.03
N PRO A 67 34.82 -18.08 6.59
CA PRO A 67 35.43 -19.38 6.32
C PRO A 67 36.56 -19.27 5.30
N ALA A 68 37.65 -20.02 5.50
CA ALA A 68 38.75 -20.06 4.54
C ALA A 68 38.30 -20.69 3.22
N GLY A 69 38.69 -20.08 2.09
CA GLY A 69 38.37 -20.55 0.77
C GLY A 69 38.79 -21.98 0.52
N GLN A 70 37.92 -22.78 -0.08
CA GLN A 70 38.23 -24.07 -0.66
C GLN A 70 38.22 -23.89 -2.17
N VAL A 71 39.15 -24.50 -2.89
CA VAL A 71 39.20 -24.45 -4.34
C VAL A 71 37.98 -25.24 -4.87
N ALA A 72 36.84 -24.55 -5.05
CA ALA A 72 35.64 -25.11 -5.61
C ALA A 72 35.52 -24.74 -7.10
N GLU A 73 34.78 -25.58 -7.85
CA GLU A 73 34.40 -25.25 -9.23
C GLU A 73 33.39 -24.06 -9.26
N GLU A 74 32.59 -23.91 -8.22
CA GLU A 74 31.62 -22.83 -8.00
C GLU A 74 32.33 -21.65 -7.33
N ARG A 75 31.97 -20.43 -7.68
CA ARG A 75 32.53 -19.20 -7.12
C ARG A 75 31.42 -18.24 -6.66
N ALA A 76 31.72 -17.49 -5.62
CA ALA A 76 30.99 -16.30 -5.28
C ALA A 76 31.84 -15.06 -5.63
N GLU A 77 31.19 -13.95 -5.92
CA GLU A 77 31.83 -12.68 -6.30
C GLU A 77 31.17 -11.53 -5.57
N ALA A 78 31.99 -10.59 -5.08
CA ALA A 78 31.53 -9.30 -4.57
C ALA A 78 32.14 -8.16 -5.38
N LEU A 79 31.33 -7.24 -5.87
CA LEU A 79 31.80 -6.12 -6.68
C LEU A 79 30.98 -4.86 -6.40
N VAL A 80 31.54 -3.70 -6.76
CA VAL A 80 30.79 -2.45 -6.87
C VAL A 80 30.25 -2.37 -8.29
N ALA A 81 28.97 -2.20 -8.48
CA ALA A 81 28.37 -2.07 -9.80
C ALA A 81 28.84 -0.77 -10.48
N GLU A 82 29.52 -0.88 -11.60
CA GLU A 82 29.95 0.27 -12.40
C GLU A 82 28.85 0.74 -13.37
N GLY A 83 27.97 -0.17 -13.77
CA GLY A 83 26.87 0.09 -14.69
C GLY A 83 25.70 -0.84 -14.47
N MET A 84 24.58 -0.59 -15.15
CA MET A 84 23.38 -1.44 -15.08
C MET A 84 23.62 -2.89 -15.51
N ALA A 85 24.65 -3.16 -16.28
CA ALA A 85 25.00 -4.52 -16.71
C ALA A 85 25.62 -5.38 -15.58
N ASP A 86 26.08 -4.78 -14.51
CA ASP A 86 26.64 -5.47 -13.33
C ASP A 86 25.54 -5.86 -12.33
N LEU A 87 24.36 -5.25 -12.45
CA LEU A 87 23.23 -5.43 -11.56
C LEU A 87 22.32 -6.57 -12.07
N PRO A 88 21.74 -7.36 -11.18
CA PRO A 88 20.73 -8.34 -11.56
C PRO A 88 19.47 -7.65 -12.06
N GLY A 89 18.70 -8.34 -12.91
CA GLY A 89 17.38 -7.94 -13.32
C GLY A 89 16.31 -8.43 -12.34
N GLY A 90 15.07 -8.13 -12.67
CA GLY A 90 13.92 -8.53 -11.89
C GLY A 90 12.84 -7.47 -11.89
N ARG A 91 11.64 -7.87 -11.53
CA ARG A 91 10.47 -6.98 -11.56
C ARG A 91 10.59 -5.83 -10.56
N PHE A 92 11.12 -6.14 -9.39
CA PHE A 92 11.29 -5.18 -8.30
C PHE A 92 12.76 -4.79 -8.06
N ALA A 93 13.68 -5.19 -8.96
CA ALA A 93 15.08 -4.84 -8.84
C ALA A 93 15.28 -3.32 -8.88
N VAL A 94 15.79 -2.77 -7.78
CA VAL A 94 16.01 -1.33 -7.59
C VAL A 94 17.49 -0.95 -7.52
N GLY A 95 18.41 -1.91 -7.64
CA GLY A 95 19.86 -1.68 -7.67
C GLY A 95 20.29 -0.65 -8.71
N ARG A 96 21.33 0.14 -8.42
CA ARG A 96 21.89 1.19 -9.30
C ARG A 96 23.41 1.17 -9.28
N PRO A 97 24.06 1.75 -10.28
CA PRO A 97 25.51 1.90 -10.28
C PRO A 97 26.02 2.56 -8.99
N GLY A 98 27.03 1.97 -8.40
CA GLY A 98 27.59 2.32 -7.11
C GLY A 98 27.11 1.46 -5.95
N ASP A 99 26.01 0.70 -6.11
CA ASP A 99 25.62 -0.33 -5.15
C ASP A 99 26.57 -1.54 -5.23
N LEU A 100 26.57 -2.36 -4.19
CA LEU A 100 27.43 -3.53 -4.12
C LEU A 100 26.64 -4.79 -4.43
N VAL A 101 27.21 -5.66 -5.26
CA VAL A 101 26.59 -6.91 -5.67
C VAL A 101 27.36 -8.09 -5.10
N LEU A 102 26.65 -8.98 -4.43
CA LEU A 102 27.10 -10.31 -4.04
C LEU A 102 26.39 -11.32 -4.91
N ARG A 103 27.12 -12.13 -5.68
CA ARG A 103 26.50 -13.11 -6.58
C ARG A 103 27.28 -14.39 -6.74
N ASN A 104 26.61 -15.44 -7.15
CA ASN A 104 27.15 -16.68 -7.66
C ASN A 104 26.36 -17.12 -8.91
N ASP A 105 26.38 -18.37 -9.29
CA ASP A 105 25.64 -18.92 -10.44
C ASP A 105 24.14 -19.10 -10.21
N ARG A 106 23.64 -18.98 -8.98
CA ARG A 106 22.23 -19.21 -8.59
C ARG A 106 21.50 -17.94 -8.22
N VAL A 107 22.16 -17.08 -7.41
CA VAL A 107 21.53 -15.92 -6.78
C VAL A 107 22.41 -14.68 -6.87
N ALA A 108 21.76 -13.53 -6.78
CA ALA A 108 22.44 -12.26 -6.58
C ALA A 108 21.71 -11.45 -5.51
N PHE A 109 22.49 -10.75 -4.68
CA PHE A 109 21.99 -9.82 -3.67
C PHE A 109 22.61 -8.46 -3.91
N VAL A 110 21.82 -7.40 -3.77
CA VAL A 110 22.32 -6.03 -3.88
C VAL A 110 22.30 -5.38 -2.51
N ILE A 111 23.45 -4.84 -2.11
CA ILE A 111 23.61 -4.05 -0.89
C ILE A 111 23.67 -2.59 -1.29
N GLN A 112 22.73 -1.81 -0.77
CA GLN A 112 22.61 -0.40 -1.11
C GLN A 112 23.82 0.41 -0.66
N ARG A 113 24.33 1.29 -1.51
CA ARG A 113 25.35 2.26 -1.11
C ARG A 113 24.77 3.28 -0.11
N PRO A 114 25.60 3.94 0.71
CA PRO A 114 25.14 4.95 1.65
C PRO A 114 24.38 6.09 0.97
N HIS A 115 23.37 6.60 1.67
CA HIS A 115 22.64 7.82 1.31
C HIS A 115 22.08 7.82 -0.13
N ARG A 116 21.44 6.76 -0.51
CA ARG A 116 20.72 6.65 -1.79
C ARG A 116 19.22 6.48 -1.53
N ASP A 117 18.44 7.26 -2.26
CA ASP A 117 17.00 7.24 -2.21
C ASP A 117 16.40 5.96 -2.78
N GLY A 118 15.18 5.61 -2.39
CA GLY A 118 14.37 4.60 -3.06
C GLY A 118 14.31 3.23 -2.39
N SER A 119 14.39 3.19 -1.07
CA SER A 119 14.12 2.03 -0.22
C SER A 119 13.31 2.44 1.01
N LEU A 120 13.00 1.51 1.92
CA LEU A 120 12.30 1.80 3.18
C LEU A 120 13.08 2.77 4.08
N THR A 121 14.38 2.87 3.88
CA THR A 121 15.22 3.82 4.61
C THR A 121 16.12 4.59 3.65
N PRO A 122 16.42 5.86 3.95
CA PRO A 122 17.36 6.66 3.17
C PRO A 122 18.83 6.36 3.48
N TYR A 123 19.11 5.47 4.42
CA TYR A 123 20.45 5.33 5.02
C TYR A 123 21.38 4.39 4.26
N GLY A 124 20.86 3.50 3.43
CA GLY A 124 21.66 2.51 2.70
C GLY A 124 22.21 1.38 3.57
N GLY A 125 23.13 0.62 2.98
CA GLY A 125 23.79 -0.50 3.66
C GLY A 125 22.95 -1.75 3.87
N ASN A 126 21.69 -1.75 3.45
CA ASN A 126 20.74 -2.85 3.56
C ASN A 126 20.69 -3.69 2.28
N VAL A 127 20.12 -4.91 2.38
CA VAL A 127 19.77 -5.73 1.20
C VAL A 127 18.53 -5.13 0.57
N ILE A 128 18.61 -4.74 -0.70
CA ILE A 128 17.52 -4.12 -1.45
C ILE A 128 17.02 -4.96 -2.63
N ASP A 129 17.79 -5.93 -3.09
CA ASP A 129 17.38 -6.93 -4.08
C ASP A 129 17.88 -8.31 -3.64
N ALA A 130 17.05 -9.33 -3.81
CA ALA A 130 17.40 -10.73 -3.57
C ALA A 130 16.85 -11.59 -4.72
N VAL A 131 17.72 -11.88 -5.65
CA VAL A 131 17.39 -12.29 -7.00
C VAL A 131 17.77 -13.74 -7.26
N ARG A 132 16.84 -14.55 -7.79
CA ARG A 132 17.15 -15.83 -8.41
C ARG A 132 17.54 -15.60 -9.87
N LEU A 133 18.76 -15.95 -10.22
CA LEU A 133 19.29 -15.77 -11.56
C LEU A 133 18.73 -16.81 -12.54
N GLY A 134 18.34 -16.37 -13.74
CA GLY A 134 17.88 -17.25 -14.80
C GLY A 134 16.60 -18.05 -14.53
N GLY A 135 15.83 -17.67 -13.51
CA GLY A 135 14.63 -18.38 -13.04
C GLY A 135 13.30 -17.93 -13.63
N GLY A 136 13.29 -16.96 -14.56
CA GLY A 136 12.05 -16.41 -15.15
C GLY A 136 11.37 -17.39 -16.15
N ASP A 137 10.07 -17.15 -16.37
CA ASP A 137 9.24 -17.92 -17.34
C ASP A 137 9.88 -17.94 -18.73
N ALA A 138 9.34 -18.71 -19.67
CA ALA A 138 9.76 -19.00 -21.05
C ALA A 138 10.83 -18.11 -21.75
N GLY A 139 11.32 -17.04 -21.10
CA GLY A 139 12.38 -16.11 -21.55
C GLY A 139 13.69 -16.19 -20.74
N GLY A 140 13.74 -16.92 -19.60
CA GLY A 140 14.97 -17.14 -18.82
C GLY A 140 15.53 -15.89 -18.11
N GLY A 141 14.68 -14.94 -17.74
CA GLY A 141 15.08 -13.74 -17.02
C GLY A 141 15.27 -13.96 -15.50
N ASP A 142 15.85 -13.00 -14.84
CA ASP A 142 16.02 -12.98 -13.38
C ASP A 142 14.69 -12.71 -12.68
N VAL A 143 14.53 -13.22 -11.45
CA VAL A 143 13.30 -13.07 -10.65
C VAL A 143 13.64 -12.44 -9.32
N ASP A 144 13.02 -11.30 -9.03
CA ASP A 144 13.08 -10.58 -7.78
C ASP A 144 11.68 -10.12 -7.34
N GLU A 145 11.34 -10.37 -6.09
CA GLU A 145 10.08 -9.99 -5.44
C GLU A 145 10.33 -9.45 -4.02
N LEU A 146 11.56 -9.03 -3.71
CA LEU A 146 11.96 -8.48 -2.41
C LEU A 146 12.23 -6.98 -2.54
N GLY A 147 11.77 -6.19 -1.56
CA GLY A 147 12.06 -4.76 -1.46
C GLY A 147 13.29 -4.48 -0.63
N GLU A 148 13.23 -4.71 0.68
CA GLU A 148 14.34 -4.43 1.58
C GLU A 148 14.36 -5.37 2.80
N VAL A 149 15.56 -5.70 3.29
CA VAL A 149 15.76 -6.33 4.61
C VAL A 149 16.69 -5.47 5.42
N MET A 150 16.21 -4.96 6.56
CA MET A 150 16.98 -4.06 7.41
C MET A 150 16.97 -4.47 8.88
N PRO A 151 18.01 -4.10 9.68
CA PRO A 151 17.99 -4.26 11.13
C PRO A 151 17.07 -3.25 11.79
N VAL A 152 16.45 -3.65 12.89
CA VAL A 152 15.72 -2.75 13.79
C VAL A 152 16.35 -2.81 15.15
N LEU A 153 16.66 -1.66 15.70
CA LEU A 153 17.24 -1.44 17.01
C LEU A 153 16.20 -0.70 17.86
N HIS A 154 16.18 -1.00 19.15
CA HIS A 154 15.38 -0.24 20.12
C HIS A 154 13.91 -0.04 19.72
N ILE A 155 13.36 -0.94 18.87
CA ILE A 155 12.01 -0.98 18.32
C ILE A 155 11.75 0.08 17.20
N GLY A 156 12.29 1.28 17.28
CA GLY A 156 12.03 2.39 16.35
C GLY A 156 13.29 2.98 15.71
N LEU A 157 14.44 2.37 15.93
CA LEU A 157 15.70 2.81 15.33
C LEU A 157 16.17 1.79 14.29
N THR A 158 16.98 2.23 13.36
CA THR A 158 17.73 1.40 12.38
C THR A 158 19.20 1.81 12.39
N VAL A 159 19.90 1.64 11.29
CA VAL A 159 21.33 2.01 11.17
C VAL A 159 21.53 2.93 9.97
N ASP A 160 22.12 4.10 10.19
CA ASP A 160 22.70 4.94 9.14
C ASP A 160 24.10 4.43 8.80
N PHE A 161 24.21 3.72 7.68
CA PHE A 161 25.49 3.19 7.22
C PHE A 161 26.26 4.25 6.43
N GLU A 162 27.30 4.77 7.03
CA GLU A 162 28.17 5.80 6.44
C GLU A 162 29.22 5.23 5.47
N SER A 163 29.53 3.94 5.58
CA SER A 163 30.56 3.26 4.79
C SER A 163 30.07 1.87 4.38
N VAL A 164 30.10 1.58 3.09
CA VAL A 164 29.84 0.24 2.53
C VAL A 164 30.94 -0.11 1.55
N ARG A 165 31.58 -1.27 1.71
CA ARG A 165 32.71 -1.69 0.88
C ARG A 165 32.83 -3.20 0.76
N VAL A 166 33.46 -3.66 -0.30
CA VAL A 166 33.84 -5.07 -0.46
C VAL A 166 34.85 -5.46 0.64
N LEU A 167 34.54 -6.51 1.41
CA LEU A 167 35.39 -7.09 2.44
C LEU A 167 36.24 -8.24 1.88
N ASN A 168 35.64 -9.12 1.06
CA ASN A 168 36.25 -10.17 0.29
C ASN A 168 35.57 -10.28 -1.09
N ASP A 169 36.34 -10.18 -2.15
CA ASP A 169 35.82 -10.28 -3.52
C ASP A 169 35.54 -11.72 -3.99
N GLY A 170 35.88 -12.72 -3.16
CA GLY A 170 35.68 -14.13 -3.49
C GLY A 170 36.78 -14.72 -4.42
N SER A 171 37.78 -13.96 -4.79
CA SER A 171 38.88 -14.42 -5.71
C SER A 171 39.73 -15.51 -5.07
N ASP A 172 39.73 -15.62 -3.76
CA ASP A 172 40.41 -16.65 -2.96
C ASP A 172 39.65 -17.98 -2.95
N GLY A 173 38.46 -18.06 -3.54
CA GLY A 173 37.56 -19.22 -3.54
C GLY A 173 36.80 -19.41 -2.22
N GLY A 174 36.84 -18.43 -1.33
CA GLY A 174 36.01 -18.32 -0.13
C GLY A 174 34.69 -17.57 -0.37
N PRO A 175 33.96 -17.26 0.69
CA PRO A 175 32.74 -16.47 0.58
C PRO A 175 33.04 -15.07 0.07
N ALA A 176 32.26 -14.59 -0.89
CA ALA A 176 32.23 -13.18 -1.21
C ALA A 176 31.59 -12.40 -0.06
N ALA A 177 32.12 -11.25 0.30
CA ALA A 177 31.61 -10.49 1.44
C ALA A 177 31.69 -8.98 1.27
N VAL A 178 30.69 -8.30 1.83
CA VAL A 178 30.57 -6.84 1.93
C VAL A 178 30.47 -6.46 3.40
N VAL A 179 31.10 -5.37 3.80
CA VAL A 179 30.96 -4.78 5.13
C VAL A 179 30.38 -3.38 5.03
N ALA A 180 29.39 -3.09 5.85
CA ALA A 180 28.83 -1.77 6.07
C ALA A 180 29.07 -1.35 7.53
N VAL A 181 29.40 -0.06 7.76
CA VAL A 181 29.61 0.47 9.12
C VAL A 181 28.81 1.76 9.28
N GLY A 182 28.10 1.87 10.39
CA GLY A 182 27.20 2.98 10.66
C GLY A 182 26.91 3.17 12.15
N ARG A 183 26.02 4.08 12.43
CA ARG A 183 25.47 4.36 13.76
C ARG A 183 23.98 4.17 13.77
N ASP A 184 23.38 4.06 14.95
CA ASP A 184 21.93 4.07 15.07
C ASP A 184 21.36 5.36 14.50
N ALA A 185 20.22 5.20 13.87
CA ALA A 185 19.44 6.30 13.31
C ALA A 185 17.97 5.98 13.47
N ILE A 186 17.20 7.01 13.41
CA ILE A 186 15.76 6.90 13.54
C ILE A 186 15.17 6.27 12.27
N TRP A 187 14.32 5.28 12.46
CA TRP A 187 13.53 4.76 11.36
C TRP A 187 12.32 5.68 11.12
N ASP A 188 12.45 6.58 10.16
CA ASP A 188 11.50 7.65 9.88
C ASP A 188 10.27 7.22 9.05
N THR A 189 10.33 6.07 8.37
CA THR A 189 9.23 5.56 7.55
C THR A 189 8.03 5.10 8.39
N VAL A 190 8.25 4.56 9.60
CA VAL A 190 7.18 4.07 10.47
C VAL A 190 7.24 4.73 11.84
N ASP A 191 6.29 5.61 12.14
CA ASP A 191 6.12 6.22 13.45
C ASP A 191 5.53 5.23 14.47
N LEU A 192 6.33 4.27 14.89
CA LEU A 192 5.95 3.31 15.93
C LEU A 192 5.67 4.00 17.28
N GLY A 193 6.27 5.16 17.52
CA GLY A 193 6.06 5.95 18.73
C GLY A 193 4.63 6.43 18.86
N SER A 194 4.09 7.06 17.84
CA SER A 194 2.68 7.48 17.83
C SER A 194 1.72 6.30 17.86
N LEU A 195 2.09 5.20 17.20
CA LEU A 195 1.28 4.00 17.16
C LEU A 195 1.19 3.32 18.53
N LEU A 196 2.32 3.02 19.14
CA LEU A 196 2.41 2.28 20.39
C LEU A 196 2.21 3.17 21.62
N GLY A 197 2.55 4.46 21.54
CA GLY A 197 2.34 5.43 22.60
C GLY A 197 0.87 5.61 22.99
N ARG A 198 -0.07 5.40 22.06
CA ARG A 198 -1.52 5.39 22.35
C ARG A 198 -1.93 4.30 23.34
N PHE A 199 -1.15 3.24 23.46
CA PHE A 199 -1.45 2.10 24.33
C PHE A 199 -0.64 2.11 25.63
N ASP A 200 0.22 3.12 25.86
CA ASP A 200 1.16 3.17 27.00
C ASP A 200 2.02 1.88 27.14
N LEU A 201 2.33 1.28 25.98
CA LEU A 201 3.06 0.02 25.92
C LEU A 201 4.57 0.20 25.72
N LEU A 202 4.99 1.33 25.18
CA LEU A 202 6.39 1.60 24.90
C LEU A 202 7.15 1.91 26.19
N ARG A 203 8.24 1.17 26.40
CA ARG A 203 9.22 1.43 27.46
C ARG A 203 10.56 1.92 26.92
N PHE A 204 10.69 2.00 25.63
CA PHE A 204 11.89 2.47 24.95
C PHE A 204 11.72 3.93 24.57
N ASP A 205 12.78 4.70 24.75
CA ASP A 205 12.86 6.07 24.22
C ASP A 205 13.26 6.00 22.75
N LEU A 206 12.32 6.20 21.87
CA LEU A 206 12.54 6.16 20.43
C LEU A 206 13.36 7.36 19.89
N ASN A 207 13.63 8.35 20.73
CA ASN A 207 14.52 9.45 20.42
C ASN A 207 15.92 9.28 21.03
N ALA A 208 16.22 8.08 21.56
CA ALA A 208 17.51 7.83 22.15
C ALA A 208 18.61 7.90 21.08
N ASP A 209 19.65 8.66 21.35
CA ASP A 209 20.93 8.60 20.67
C ASP A 209 21.74 7.51 21.38
N LEU A 210 21.77 6.32 20.79
CA LEU A 210 22.43 5.19 21.42
C LEU A 210 23.93 5.28 21.16
N PRO A 211 24.77 4.99 22.16
CA PRO A 211 26.22 5.00 21.96
C PRO A 211 26.67 3.74 21.21
N LEU A 212 26.06 3.48 20.03
CA LEU A 212 26.33 2.29 19.24
C LEU A 212 27.16 2.62 18.00
N LEU A 213 28.20 1.83 17.78
CA LEU A 213 28.83 1.65 16.49
C LEU A 213 28.40 0.28 15.95
N VAL A 214 27.87 0.25 14.73
CA VAL A 214 27.30 -0.96 14.14
C VAL A 214 28.10 -1.33 12.88
N ALA A 215 28.48 -2.60 12.78
CA ALA A 215 29.06 -3.15 11.55
C ALA A 215 28.20 -4.32 11.06
N ALA A 216 27.72 -4.23 9.82
CA ALA A 216 27.03 -5.30 9.12
C ALA A 216 28.01 -6.03 8.19
N VAL A 217 28.05 -7.36 8.23
CA VAL A 217 28.77 -8.17 7.25
C VAL A 217 27.77 -9.04 6.51
N TYR A 218 27.73 -8.89 5.21
CA TYR A 218 26.96 -9.69 4.27
C TYR A 218 27.90 -10.66 3.56
N SER A 219 27.63 -11.96 3.63
CA SER A 219 28.49 -12.96 3.02
C SER A 219 27.68 -14.01 2.25
N LEU A 220 28.22 -14.39 1.07
CA LEU A 220 27.64 -15.40 0.18
C LEU A 220 28.69 -16.48 -0.10
N GLU A 221 28.36 -17.71 0.27
CA GLU A 221 29.19 -18.88 -0.03
C GLU A 221 29.08 -19.27 -1.50
N PRO A 222 30.16 -19.83 -2.11
CA PRO A 222 30.07 -20.41 -3.45
C PRO A 222 28.95 -21.45 -3.56
N GLY A 223 28.10 -21.33 -4.60
CA GLY A 223 26.99 -22.24 -4.89
C GLY A 223 25.83 -22.23 -3.89
N SER A 224 25.86 -21.34 -2.89
CA SER A 224 24.76 -21.19 -1.91
C SER A 224 23.62 -20.35 -2.47
N GLY A 225 22.37 -20.72 -2.17
CA GLY A 225 21.19 -19.88 -2.37
C GLY A 225 20.92 -18.91 -1.21
N THR A 226 21.81 -18.91 -0.18
CA THR A 226 21.57 -18.23 1.10
C THR A 226 22.64 -17.16 1.34
N LEU A 227 22.20 -15.92 1.57
CA LEU A 227 23.02 -14.82 2.09
C LEU A 227 23.01 -14.87 3.62
N ARG A 228 24.18 -14.77 4.25
CA ARG A 228 24.28 -14.52 5.68
C ARG A 228 24.56 -13.06 5.96
N ALA A 229 23.73 -12.43 6.80
CA ALA A 229 23.96 -11.10 7.34
C ALA A 229 24.24 -11.20 8.84
N SER A 230 25.25 -10.48 9.32
CA SER A 230 25.57 -10.36 10.75
C SER A 230 25.79 -8.89 11.09
N PHE A 231 25.15 -8.45 12.17
CA PHE A 231 25.22 -7.08 12.70
C PHE A 231 25.93 -7.13 14.06
N THR A 232 27.13 -6.57 14.13
CA THR A 232 27.91 -6.44 15.36
C THR A 232 27.71 -5.04 15.91
N LEU A 233 27.16 -4.94 17.13
CA LEU A 233 26.87 -3.70 17.82
C LEU A 233 27.89 -3.50 18.93
N LEU A 234 28.75 -2.51 18.82
CA LEU A 234 29.69 -2.14 19.85
C LEU A 234 29.13 -0.99 20.68
N ASN A 235 28.94 -1.22 21.99
CA ASN A 235 28.57 -0.17 22.93
C ASN A 235 29.79 0.69 23.27
N GLU A 236 29.91 1.88 22.66
CA GLU A 236 30.97 2.84 22.94
C GLU A 236 30.69 3.68 24.19
N GLY A 237 29.54 3.50 24.86
CA GLY A 237 29.17 4.20 26.07
C GLY A 237 29.90 3.70 27.33
N GLU A 238 29.71 4.41 28.45
CA GLU A 238 30.30 4.08 29.76
C GLU A 238 29.39 3.16 30.60
N GLU A 239 28.12 2.97 30.21
CA GLU A 239 27.12 2.19 30.93
C GLU A 239 26.64 1.01 30.06
N PRO A 240 26.14 -0.08 30.67
CA PRO A 240 25.49 -1.15 29.91
C PRO A 240 24.24 -0.61 29.16
N LEU A 241 24.08 -1.02 27.92
CA LEU A 241 22.95 -0.68 27.07
C LEU A 241 21.95 -1.84 27.03
N GLU A 242 20.71 -1.59 27.43
CA GLU A 242 19.60 -2.51 27.23
C GLU A 242 18.83 -2.09 25.98
N THR A 243 18.67 -3.00 25.00
CA THR A 243 17.98 -2.70 23.73
C THR A 243 17.22 -3.92 23.23
N SER A 244 16.35 -3.69 22.23
CA SER A 244 15.68 -4.74 21.47
C SER A 244 16.27 -4.81 20.08
N LEU A 245 16.52 -6.03 19.61
CA LEU A 245 17.04 -6.33 18.29
C LEU A 245 15.96 -7.02 17.47
N GLY A 246 15.79 -6.57 16.24
CA GLY A 246 14.81 -7.09 15.32
C GLY A 246 15.24 -6.92 13.86
N LEU A 247 14.37 -7.35 12.98
CA LEU A 247 14.51 -7.25 11.53
C LEU A 247 13.19 -6.77 10.94
N VAL A 248 13.28 -6.00 9.89
CA VAL A 248 12.14 -5.66 9.03
C VAL A 248 12.41 -6.17 7.63
N VAL A 249 11.38 -6.74 7.03
CA VAL A 249 11.36 -7.20 5.65
C VAL A 249 10.22 -6.53 4.92
N ASP A 250 10.53 -5.89 3.83
CA ASP A 250 9.55 -5.51 2.80
C ASP A 250 9.49 -6.64 1.77
N PRO A 251 8.48 -7.51 1.84
CA PRO A 251 8.41 -8.66 0.93
C PRO A 251 7.76 -8.33 -0.40
N ARG A 252 7.65 -7.09 -0.79
CA ARG A 252 6.91 -6.59 -1.97
C ARG A 252 5.73 -7.46 -2.42
N GLY A 253 4.75 -6.89 -2.98
CA GLY A 253 3.42 -7.36 -3.33
C GLY A 253 3.17 -8.78 -3.81
N ALA A 254 4.09 -9.48 -4.46
CA ALA A 254 3.77 -10.77 -5.08
C ALA A 254 3.92 -12.00 -4.17
N VAL A 255 4.46 -11.84 -2.97
CA VAL A 255 4.68 -12.95 -2.02
C VAL A 255 3.74 -12.87 -0.82
N ASP A 256 3.34 -14.04 -0.30
CA ASP A 256 2.49 -14.17 0.89
C ASP A 256 3.35 -14.56 2.10
N ASP A 257 3.22 -13.86 3.23
CA ASP A 257 3.89 -14.23 4.46
C ASP A 257 3.40 -15.61 4.94
N PHE A 258 4.34 -16.43 5.39
CA PHE A 258 4.03 -17.70 6.04
C PHE A 258 4.81 -17.83 7.34
N VAL A 259 4.10 -18.15 8.42
CA VAL A 259 4.66 -18.38 9.75
C VAL A 259 4.32 -19.81 10.21
N PRO A 260 5.32 -20.65 10.51
CA PRO A 260 5.08 -21.98 11.04
C PRO A 260 4.22 -21.96 12.31
N GLY A 261 3.30 -22.89 12.42
CA GLY A 261 2.31 -22.97 13.49
C GLY A 261 1.05 -22.12 13.24
N ARG A 262 1.11 -21.16 12.32
CA ARG A 262 0.00 -20.27 11.98
C ARG A 262 -0.49 -20.44 10.54
N GLY A 263 0.41 -20.48 9.56
CA GLY A 263 0.11 -20.49 8.13
C GLY A 263 0.37 -19.13 7.49
N HIS A 264 -0.29 -18.86 6.36
CA HIS A 264 -0.17 -17.63 5.59
C HIS A 264 -0.91 -16.46 6.24
N GLY A 265 -0.45 -15.25 5.94
CA GLY A 265 -0.90 -14.02 6.55
C GLY A 265 -0.31 -13.84 7.95
N ALA A 266 0.77 -13.05 8.05
CA ALA A 266 1.41 -12.74 9.31
C ALA A 266 0.47 -12.03 10.28
N VAL A 267 0.89 -11.89 11.53
CA VAL A 267 0.12 -11.27 12.61
C VAL A 267 -0.16 -9.82 12.28
N GLY A 268 -1.39 -9.50 11.89
CA GLY A 268 -1.79 -8.11 11.75
C GLY A 268 -1.95 -7.40 13.09
N PHE A 269 -2.07 -6.10 13.03
CA PHE A 269 -2.20 -5.26 14.22
C PHE A 269 -3.43 -5.59 15.07
N ASP A 270 -4.51 -6.04 14.46
CA ASP A 270 -5.74 -6.49 15.11
C ASP A 270 -5.56 -7.77 15.95
N GLU A 271 -4.51 -8.54 15.68
CA GLU A 271 -4.17 -9.77 16.37
C GLU A 271 -2.99 -9.63 17.36
N ILE A 272 -2.50 -8.40 17.58
CA ILE A 272 -1.31 -8.12 18.41
C ILE A 272 -1.43 -8.69 19.84
N PHE A 273 -2.65 -8.82 20.33
CA PHE A 273 -2.98 -9.40 21.63
C PHE A 273 -3.27 -10.91 21.59
N ALA A 274 -3.22 -11.52 20.40
CA ALA A 274 -3.39 -12.96 20.27
C ALA A 274 -2.14 -13.68 20.75
N SER A 275 -2.32 -14.74 21.54
CA SER A 275 -1.21 -15.61 21.93
C SER A 275 -0.85 -16.51 20.76
N LEU A 276 0.08 -16.08 19.95
CA LEU A 276 0.56 -16.81 18.79
C LEU A 276 1.88 -17.52 19.08
N PRO A 277 2.14 -18.68 18.46
CA PRO A 277 3.44 -19.33 18.64
C PRO A 277 4.55 -18.45 18.04
N PRO A 278 5.72 -18.37 18.69
CA PRO A 278 6.86 -17.66 18.12
C PRO A 278 7.34 -18.35 16.85
N ALA A 279 7.76 -17.56 15.88
CA ALA A 279 8.23 -18.05 14.60
C ALA A 279 9.66 -18.58 14.69
N PRO A 280 9.92 -19.84 14.32
CA PRO A 280 11.30 -20.34 14.22
C PRO A 280 12.02 -19.80 12.97
N TYR A 281 11.28 -19.51 11.91
CA TYR A 281 11.69 -18.85 10.67
C TYR A 281 10.49 -18.17 10.05
N LEU A 282 10.74 -17.34 9.04
CA LEU A 282 9.72 -16.75 8.18
C LEU A 282 9.88 -17.27 6.75
N ALA A 283 8.78 -17.54 6.07
CA ALA A 283 8.78 -17.75 4.64
C ALA A 283 7.91 -16.70 3.96
N PHE A 284 8.33 -16.27 2.78
CA PHE A 284 7.60 -15.39 1.90
C PHE A 284 7.30 -16.16 0.63
N HIS A 285 6.07 -16.67 0.52
CA HIS A 285 5.65 -17.65 -0.47
C HIS A 285 5.12 -16.95 -1.72
N GLY A 286 5.88 -16.96 -2.79
CA GLY A 286 5.53 -16.39 -4.10
C GLY A 286 5.15 -17.43 -5.14
N ALA A 287 4.63 -16.97 -6.27
CA ALA A 287 4.31 -17.82 -7.41
C ALA A 287 5.55 -18.15 -8.27
N ARG A 288 6.53 -17.25 -8.29
CA ARG A 288 7.74 -17.34 -9.12
C ARG A 288 9.00 -17.58 -8.32
N ILE A 289 9.07 -17.03 -7.12
CA ILE A 289 10.16 -17.18 -6.17
C ILE A 289 9.59 -17.15 -4.76
N SER A 290 10.22 -17.84 -3.83
CA SER A 290 9.94 -17.76 -2.40
C SER A 290 11.21 -17.49 -1.65
N TYR A 291 11.09 -16.78 -0.52
CA TYR A 291 12.22 -16.44 0.32
C TYR A 291 12.08 -17.07 1.70
N GLY A 292 13.22 -17.41 2.29
CA GLY A 292 13.31 -17.87 3.68
C GLY A 292 14.14 -16.92 4.51
N LEU A 293 13.65 -16.51 5.67
CA LEU A 293 14.39 -15.71 6.63
C LEU A 293 14.53 -16.48 7.95
N LEU A 294 15.76 -16.74 8.33
CA LEU A 294 16.12 -17.39 9.59
C LEU A 294 16.84 -16.38 10.49
N PRO A 295 16.20 -15.84 11.50
CA PRO A 295 16.85 -14.96 12.48
C PRO A 295 17.95 -15.70 13.26
N LEU A 296 19.07 -15.02 13.56
CA LEU A 296 20.24 -15.60 14.19
C LEU A 296 20.73 -14.75 15.37
N HIS A 297 21.15 -15.46 16.44
CA HIS A 297 22.04 -14.93 17.48
C HIS A 297 23.44 -15.53 17.30
N PHE A 298 24.46 -14.73 17.56
CA PHE A 298 25.86 -15.16 17.49
C PHE A 298 26.42 -15.29 18.90
N THR A 299 27.03 -16.43 19.19
CA THR A 299 27.71 -16.76 20.43
C THR A 299 29.12 -17.23 20.14
N SER A 300 29.92 -17.51 21.16
CA SER A 300 31.24 -18.15 21.02
C SER A 300 31.18 -19.56 20.39
N GLU A 301 29.97 -20.17 20.34
CA GLU A 301 29.77 -21.51 19.75
C GLU A 301 29.31 -21.39 18.27
N GLY A 302 29.07 -20.16 17.76
CA GLY A 302 28.65 -19.88 16.41
C GLY A 302 27.29 -19.16 16.31
N ALA A 303 26.72 -19.14 15.10
CA ALA A 303 25.41 -18.56 14.83
C ALA A 303 24.30 -19.60 15.07
N HIS A 304 23.29 -19.23 15.84
CA HIS A 304 22.17 -20.12 16.20
C HIS A 304 20.84 -19.36 16.12
N PRO A 305 19.74 -20.00 15.70
CA PRO A 305 18.42 -19.43 15.83
C PRO A 305 18.08 -19.12 17.29
N PRO A 306 17.28 -18.09 17.60
CA PRO A 306 16.79 -17.83 18.95
C PRO A 306 16.01 -19.02 19.50
N ALA A 307 16.33 -19.48 20.72
CA ALA A 307 15.70 -20.66 21.32
C ALA A 307 14.18 -20.49 21.51
N GLU A 308 13.71 -19.27 21.75
CA GLU A 308 12.29 -18.96 21.91
C GLU A 308 11.61 -18.55 20.58
N GLY A 309 12.33 -18.57 19.45
CA GLY A 309 11.85 -18.08 18.17
C GLY A 309 11.78 -16.55 18.12
N SER A 310 10.96 -16.00 17.22
CA SER A 310 10.79 -14.56 17.07
C SER A 310 9.32 -14.18 17.11
N ALA A 311 9.02 -13.05 17.74
CA ALA A 311 7.70 -12.42 17.62
C ALA A 311 7.59 -11.75 16.25
N VAL A 312 6.46 -11.93 15.57
CA VAL A 312 6.22 -11.42 14.22
C VAL A 312 5.01 -10.52 14.18
N LEU A 313 5.13 -9.38 13.49
CA LEU A 313 4.06 -8.44 13.24
C LEU A 313 4.10 -8.01 11.77
N ASN A 314 2.97 -8.02 11.10
CA ASN A 314 2.82 -7.42 9.78
C ASN A 314 2.16 -6.05 9.91
N LEU A 315 2.82 -5.04 9.36
CA LEU A 315 2.38 -3.65 9.31
C LEU A 315 2.09 -3.33 7.84
N GLN A 316 0.86 -3.58 7.39
CA GLN A 316 0.39 -3.26 6.03
C GLN A 316 1.34 -3.73 4.90
N GLY A 317 1.77 -4.99 4.95
CA GLY A 317 2.68 -5.57 3.96
C GLY A 317 4.12 -5.69 4.43
N ILE A 318 4.59 -4.81 5.30
CA ILE A 318 5.94 -4.89 5.90
C ILE A 318 5.92 -5.85 7.08
N THR A 319 6.85 -6.79 7.13
CA THR A 319 6.93 -7.79 8.19
C THR A 319 8.07 -7.48 9.15
N ALA A 320 7.74 -7.24 10.42
CA ALA A 320 8.70 -7.05 11.50
C ALA A 320 8.85 -8.33 12.34
N ALA A 321 10.09 -8.69 12.66
CA ALA A 321 10.43 -9.81 13.54
C ALA A 321 11.35 -9.34 14.68
N VAL A 322 10.92 -9.52 15.92
CA VAL A 322 11.75 -9.22 17.11
C VAL A 322 12.34 -10.52 17.65
N LEU A 323 13.66 -10.58 17.74
CA LEU A 323 14.41 -11.77 18.03
C LEU A 323 14.24 -12.23 19.48
N GLY A 324 14.08 -13.55 19.68
CA GLY A 324 14.07 -14.15 21.01
C GLY A 324 12.92 -13.71 21.92
N LYS A 325 11.83 -13.17 21.36
CA LYS A 325 10.62 -12.83 22.08
C LYS A 325 9.45 -13.69 21.63
N PRO A 326 8.67 -14.24 22.57
CA PRO A 326 7.56 -15.13 22.20
C PRO A 326 6.33 -14.40 21.66
N ASP A 327 6.18 -13.12 21.98
CA ASP A 327 5.03 -12.31 21.57
C ASP A 327 5.38 -10.82 21.46
N ILE A 328 4.57 -10.08 20.73
CA ILE A 328 4.78 -8.66 20.46
C ILE A 328 4.71 -7.80 21.71
N LEU A 329 3.85 -8.12 22.69
CA LEU A 329 3.75 -7.33 23.92
C LEU A 329 5.05 -7.33 24.69
N ARG A 330 5.69 -8.49 24.78
CA ARG A 330 7.03 -8.60 25.40
C ARG A 330 8.09 -7.96 24.53
N ALA A 331 7.97 -8.11 23.22
CA ALA A 331 8.90 -7.52 22.28
C ALA A 331 9.01 -5.99 22.44
N VAL A 332 7.89 -5.30 22.65
CA VAL A 332 7.85 -3.82 22.80
C VAL A 332 8.05 -3.33 24.24
N SER A 333 8.02 -4.23 25.23
CA SER A 333 8.10 -3.87 26.66
C SER A 333 9.36 -4.36 27.38
N GLU A 334 10.12 -5.26 26.78
CA GLU A 334 11.27 -5.90 27.43
C GLU A 334 12.46 -5.93 26.47
N PRO A 335 13.67 -5.51 26.89
CA PRO A 335 14.87 -5.67 26.09
C PRO A 335 15.15 -7.15 25.81
N ASN A 336 15.72 -7.47 24.65
CA ASN A 336 16.16 -8.84 24.36
C ASN A 336 17.69 -9.01 24.45
N VAL A 337 18.42 -7.92 24.58
CA VAL A 337 19.87 -7.94 24.77
C VAL A 337 20.32 -6.83 25.72
N THR A 338 21.37 -7.14 26.51
CA THR A 338 22.11 -6.15 27.28
C THR A 338 23.58 -6.20 26.82
N ILE A 339 24.10 -5.06 26.35
CA ILE A 339 25.47 -4.91 25.84
C ILE A 339 26.27 -4.15 26.90
N PRO A 340 27.22 -4.78 27.61
CA PRO A 340 28.05 -4.08 28.59
C PRO A 340 28.87 -2.95 27.94
N ALA A 341 29.28 -1.97 28.75
CA ALA A 341 30.13 -0.88 28.31
C ALA A 341 31.43 -1.38 27.67
N GLY A 342 31.75 -0.93 26.46
CA GLY A 342 32.93 -1.32 25.71
C GLY A 342 32.91 -2.76 25.16
N GLU A 343 31.79 -3.46 25.28
CA GLU A 343 31.60 -4.81 24.72
C GLU A 343 30.67 -4.77 23.49
N ALA A 344 30.61 -5.90 22.78
CA ALA A 344 29.76 -6.03 21.59
C ALA A 344 28.79 -7.21 21.70
N ALA A 345 27.67 -7.09 20.99
CA ALA A 345 26.74 -8.18 20.71
C ALA A 345 26.56 -8.34 19.22
N THR A 346 26.37 -9.55 18.73
CA THR A 346 26.12 -9.83 17.31
C THR A 346 24.81 -10.58 17.14
N PHE A 347 23.99 -10.10 16.20
CA PHE A 347 22.77 -10.77 15.73
C PHE A 347 22.76 -10.77 14.21
N GLY A 348 21.76 -11.38 13.59
CA GLY A 348 21.65 -11.35 12.14
C GLY A 348 20.58 -12.28 11.58
N TYR A 349 20.77 -12.66 10.32
CA TYR A 349 19.87 -13.57 9.63
C TYR A 349 20.56 -14.32 8.51
N ASP A 350 19.97 -15.46 8.15
CA ASP A 350 20.19 -16.10 6.87
C ASP A 350 18.98 -15.81 5.98
N LEU A 351 19.21 -15.38 4.75
CA LEU A 351 18.20 -15.08 3.73
C LEU A 351 18.38 -16.02 2.54
N LEU A 352 17.45 -16.95 2.38
CA LEU A 352 17.34 -17.82 1.20
C LEU A 352 16.59 -17.09 0.08
N ALA A 353 17.12 -17.12 -1.15
CA ALA A 353 16.54 -16.42 -2.31
C ALA A 353 16.39 -17.31 -3.56
N ASP A 354 16.33 -18.62 -3.42
CA ASP A 354 16.16 -19.54 -4.55
C ASP A 354 15.09 -20.64 -4.33
N ALA A 355 14.28 -20.49 -3.28
CA ALA A 355 13.15 -21.37 -3.02
C ALA A 355 12.02 -21.15 -4.05
N THR A 356 11.27 -22.21 -4.34
CA THR A 356 10.10 -22.14 -5.22
C THR A 356 8.80 -21.97 -4.44
N ASP A 357 8.74 -22.52 -3.22
CA ASP A 357 7.56 -22.39 -2.34
C ASP A 357 7.94 -22.42 -0.84
N ALA A 358 6.93 -22.42 0.02
CA ALA A 358 7.15 -22.50 1.46
C ALA A 358 7.66 -23.88 1.91
N ALA A 359 7.46 -24.94 1.14
CA ALA A 359 7.97 -26.27 1.45
C ALA A 359 9.50 -26.34 1.24
N ASP A 360 10.03 -25.68 0.20
CA ASP A 360 11.47 -25.55 0.00
C ASP A 360 12.13 -24.76 1.15
N VAL A 361 11.48 -23.68 1.60
CA VAL A 361 11.95 -22.90 2.76
C VAL A 361 11.94 -23.75 4.04
N HIS A 362 10.92 -24.59 4.22
CA HIS A 362 10.84 -25.52 5.34
C HIS A 362 11.99 -26.55 5.32
N GLU A 363 12.27 -27.13 4.14
CA GLU A 363 13.40 -28.04 3.97
C GLU A 363 14.72 -27.35 4.28
N TRP A 364 14.94 -26.14 3.74
CA TRP A 364 16.14 -25.37 4.04
C TRP A 364 16.30 -25.12 5.54
N TRP A 365 15.22 -24.74 6.25
CA TRP A 365 15.25 -24.56 7.70
C TRP A 365 15.60 -25.84 8.44
N LEU A 366 14.99 -26.99 8.11
CA LEU A 366 15.31 -28.27 8.72
C LEU A 366 16.81 -28.60 8.56
N ARG A 367 17.36 -28.43 7.38
CA ARG A 367 18.79 -28.66 7.09
C ARG A 367 19.68 -27.67 7.84
N SER A 368 19.33 -26.40 7.87
CA SER A 368 20.09 -25.33 8.53
C SER A 368 20.14 -25.51 10.06
N THR A 369 19.12 -26.13 10.64
CA THR A 369 19.07 -26.45 12.08
C THR A 369 19.64 -27.82 12.45
N GLY A 370 20.14 -28.57 11.45
CA GLY A 370 20.78 -29.87 11.66
C GLY A 370 19.82 -31.02 11.91
N GLU A 371 18.57 -30.94 11.44
CA GLU A 371 17.63 -32.05 11.51
C GLU A 371 18.13 -33.22 10.62
N GLU A 372 18.38 -34.37 11.22
CA GLU A 372 18.88 -35.55 10.52
C GLU A 372 17.78 -36.51 10.07
N SER A 373 16.61 -36.42 10.70
CA SER A 373 15.48 -37.33 10.47
C SER A 373 14.51 -36.79 9.42
N ILE A 374 15.01 -36.34 8.28
CA ILE A 374 14.19 -35.81 7.19
C ILE A 374 13.74 -36.96 6.28
N GLY A 375 12.43 -37.02 5.98
CA GLY A 375 11.85 -37.82 4.94
C GLY A 375 11.14 -36.95 3.90
N MET A 376 10.80 -37.54 2.76
CA MET A 376 10.17 -36.88 1.64
C MET A 376 8.74 -37.38 1.44
N VAL A 377 7.78 -36.48 1.30
CA VAL A 377 6.44 -36.82 0.86
C VAL A 377 6.26 -36.29 -0.57
N ARG A 378 5.86 -37.16 -1.47
CA ARG A 378 5.56 -36.88 -2.88
C ARG A 378 4.16 -37.28 -3.18
N GLY A 379 3.57 -36.64 -4.16
CA GLY A 379 2.23 -37.08 -4.55
C GLY A 379 1.68 -36.40 -5.78
N THR A 380 0.50 -36.85 -6.15
CA THR A 380 -0.27 -36.26 -7.23
C THR A 380 -1.53 -35.62 -6.66
N LEU A 381 -1.90 -34.48 -7.22
CA LEU A 381 -3.18 -33.83 -6.96
C LEU A 381 -4.05 -33.99 -8.20
N THR A 382 -5.13 -34.75 -8.07
CA THR A 382 -6.11 -34.90 -9.13
C THR A 382 -7.36 -34.07 -8.84
N GLY A 383 -7.81 -33.30 -9.84
CA GLY A 383 -9.13 -32.66 -9.85
C GLY A 383 -10.06 -33.44 -10.77
N ALA A 384 -11.36 -33.24 -10.65
CA ALA A 384 -12.38 -33.94 -11.43
C ALA A 384 -12.33 -33.71 -12.95
N ALA A 385 -11.57 -32.75 -13.45
CA ALA A 385 -11.41 -32.46 -14.88
C ALA A 385 -9.93 -32.17 -15.21
N ALA A 386 -9.32 -33.09 -15.95
CA ALA A 386 -8.09 -32.94 -16.74
C ALA A 386 -6.95 -32.08 -16.14
N GLY A 387 -6.48 -32.38 -14.94
CA GLY A 387 -5.32 -31.74 -14.30
C GLY A 387 -5.64 -31.03 -12.99
N ALA A 388 -4.59 -30.75 -12.23
CA ALA A 388 -4.73 -29.89 -11.04
C ALA A 388 -5.07 -28.46 -11.48
N PRO A 389 -5.94 -27.73 -10.76
CA PRO A 389 -6.19 -26.31 -11.04
C PRO A 389 -4.91 -25.49 -10.85
N GLU A 390 -4.75 -24.48 -11.68
CA GLU A 390 -3.67 -23.51 -11.52
C GLU A 390 -3.70 -22.86 -10.12
N GLY A 391 -2.53 -22.69 -9.51
CA GLY A 391 -2.40 -22.13 -8.18
C GLY A 391 -2.88 -23.05 -7.05
N ALA A 392 -3.11 -24.34 -7.30
CA ALA A 392 -3.39 -25.30 -6.24
C ALA A 392 -2.18 -25.47 -5.30
N ARG A 393 -2.46 -25.68 -4.01
CA ARG A 393 -1.45 -25.93 -2.97
C ARG A 393 -1.82 -27.14 -2.12
N VAL A 394 -0.83 -27.71 -1.46
CA VAL A 394 -1.03 -28.75 -0.43
C VAL A 394 -0.58 -28.17 0.90
N ALA A 395 -1.53 -27.94 1.80
CA ALA A 395 -1.24 -27.54 3.18
C ALA A 395 -0.79 -28.75 3.98
N VAL A 396 0.28 -28.60 4.75
CA VAL A 396 0.80 -29.61 5.67
C VAL A 396 0.52 -29.16 7.09
N LEU A 397 -0.20 -29.99 7.84
CA LEU A 397 -0.55 -29.74 9.24
C LEU A 397 0.09 -30.81 10.15
N ASP A 398 0.44 -30.41 11.38
CA ASP A 398 0.85 -31.36 12.42
C ASP A 398 -0.35 -32.09 13.05
N GLU A 399 -0.09 -33.00 14.00
CA GLU A 399 -1.15 -33.74 14.70
C GLU A 399 -2.11 -32.82 15.49
N ALA A 400 -1.68 -31.63 15.88
CA ALA A 400 -2.50 -30.64 16.56
C ALA A 400 -3.31 -29.75 15.58
N GLY A 401 -3.15 -29.94 14.25
CA GLY A 401 -3.79 -29.14 13.23
C GLY A 401 -3.11 -27.79 12.95
N ARG A 402 -1.89 -27.59 13.43
CA ARG A 402 -1.12 -26.36 13.18
C ARG A 402 -0.39 -26.46 11.85
N SER A 403 -0.31 -25.35 11.13
CA SER A 403 0.39 -25.28 9.84
C SER A 403 1.90 -25.53 10.01
N VAL A 404 2.44 -26.49 9.29
CA VAL A 404 3.88 -26.78 9.23
C VAL A 404 4.49 -26.08 8.03
N THR A 405 3.91 -26.28 6.85
CA THR A 405 4.31 -25.65 5.58
C THR A 405 3.20 -25.77 4.54
N ALA A 406 3.43 -25.27 3.32
CA ALA A 406 2.55 -25.46 2.17
C ALA A 406 3.38 -25.63 0.90
N ALA A 407 3.07 -26.69 0.13
CA ALA A 407 3.72 -26.97 -1.15
C ALA A 407 2.87 -26.49 -2.32
N GLN A 408 3.50 -25.95 -3.36
CA GLN A 408 2.84 -25.70 -4.65
C GLN A 408 2.59 -27.00 -5.40
N VAL A 409 1.53 -27.01 -6.19
CA VAL A 409 1.24 -28.12 -7.12
C VAL A 409 1.65 -27.67 -8.53
N VAL A 410 2.68 -28.31 -9.07
CA VAL A 410 3.21 -28.04 -10.40
C VAL A 410 2.95 -29.27 -11.28
N ASP A 411 2.33 -29.08 -12.44
CA ASP A 411 1.95 -30.18 -13.38
C ASP A 411 1.19 -31.34 -12.70
N GLY A 412 0.42 -31.02 -11.66
CA GLY A 412 -0.36 -31.99 -10.89
C GLY A 412 0.44 -32.75 -9.83
N GLY A 413 1.73 -32.48 -9.66
CA GLY A 413 2.59 -33.08 -8.66
C GLY A 413 2.93 -32.11 -7.54
N PHE A 414 3.27 -32.63 -6.35
CA PHE A 414 3.83 -31.88 -5.24
C PHE A 414 4.91 -32.67 -4.52
N GLU A 415 5.82 -31.98 -3.86
CA GLU A 415 6.87 -32.58 -3.05
C GLU A 415 7.08 -31.74 -1.78
N VAL A 416 7.31 -32.38 -0.64
CA VAL A 416 7.62 -31.71 0.61
C VAL A 416 8.53 -32.55 1.50
N ALA A 417 9.58 -31.93 2.01
CA ALA A 417 10.48 -32.51 2.99
C ALA A 417 9.97 -32.22 4.40
N LEU A 418 9.90 -33.26 5.24
CA LEU A 418 9.38 -33.15 6.60
C LEU A 418 10.28 -33.93 7.58
N ALA A 419 10.37 -33.47 8.80
CA ALA A 419 10.96 -34.26 9.88
C ALA A 419 10.15 -35.56 10.12
N ALA A 420 10.76 -36.58 10.71
CA ALA A 420 10.02 -37.78 11.06
C ALA A 420 8.85 -37.45 12.00
N GLY A 421 7.64 -37.91 11.65
CA GLY A 421 6.42 -37.58 12.40
C GLY A 421 5.15 -37.95 11.66
N SER A 422 4.03 -37.61 12.26
CA SER A 422 2.70 -37.78 11.68
C SER A 422 2.12 -36.41 11.26
N TYR A 423 1.57 -36.38 10.06
CA TYR A 423 1.09 -35.13 9.45
C TYR A 423 -0.27 -35.36 8.78
N GLN A 424 -0.93 -34.26 8.49
CA GLN A 424 -2.14 -34.22 7.69
C GLN A 424 -1.91 -33.35 6.47
N LEU A 425 -2.19 -33.88 5.29
CA LEU A 425 -2.11 -33.17 4.02
C LEU A 425 -3.51 -32.76 3.58
N ARG A 426 -3.69 -31.50 3.21
CA ARG A 426 -4.95 -30.99 2.69
C ARG A 426 -4.72 -30.25 1.37
N PRO A 427 -5.27 -30.74 0.26
CA PRO A 427 -5.21 -30.00 -1.00
C PRO A 427 -6.10 -28.76 -0.92
N ALA A 428 -5.72 -27.70 -1.59
CA ALA A 428 -6.42 -26.42 -1.51
C ALA A 428 -6.41 -25.65 -2.83
N THR A 429 -7.48 -24.91 -3.08
CA THR A 429 -7.53 -23.82 -4.06
C THR A 429 -8.25 -22.62 -3.42
N ARG A 430 -7.99 -21.40 -3.91
CA ARG A 430 -8.69 -20.21 -3.40
C ARG A 430 -10.21 -20.29 -3.60
N SER A 431 -10.64 -20.80 -4.75
CA SER A 431 -12.07 -20.87 -5.12
C SER A 431 -12.86 -22.02 -4.47
N GLN A 432 -12.18 -23.09 -4.05
CA GLN A 432 -12.84 -24.24 -3.43
C GLN A 432 -12.50 -24.41 -1.94
N GLY A 433 -11.48 -23.68 -1.45
CA GLY A 433 -10.96 -23.80 -0.09
C GLY A 433 -10.17 -25.09 0.13
N LEU A 434 -10.06 -25.52 1.40
CA LEU A 434 -9.36 -26.76 1.77
C LEU A 434 -10.20 -28.01 1.46
N GLY A 435 -9.57 -29.00 0.82
CA GLY A 435 -10.12 -30.33 0.60
C GLY A 435 -10.06 -31.22 1.83
N GLU A 436 -10.39 -32.52 1.65
CA GLU A 436 -10.32 -33.52 2.71
C GLU A 436 -8.89 -33.76 3.19
N SER A 437 -8.75 -34.09 4.47
CA SER A 437 -7.47 -34.34 5.10
C SER A 437 -7.02 -35.79 4.87
N THR A 438 -5.78 -35.97 4.43
CA THR A 438 -5.12 -37.26 4.29
C THR A 438 -3.97 -37.37 5.27
N ALA A 439 -4.02 -38.35 6.18
CA ALA A 439 -2.97 -38.60 7.13
C ALA A 439 -1.75 -39.31 6.49
N VAL A 440 -0.55 -38.84 6.81
CA VAL A 440 0.72 -39.44 6.39
C VAL A 440 1.67 -39.55 7.59
N THR A 441 2.44 -40.64 7.63
CA THR A 441 3.52 -40.83 8.60
C THR A 441 4.84 -40.81 7.88
N VAL A 442 5.72 -39.88 8.23
CA VAL A 442 7.05 -39.73 7.64
C VAL A 442 8.04 -40.51 8.49
N GLU A 443 8.70 -41.50 7.89
CA GLU A 443 9.86 -42.18 8.48
C GLU A 443 11.12 -41.38 8.08
N GLY A 444 11.94 -40.96 9.03
CA GLY A 444 13.16 -40.20 8.73
C GLY A 444 14.19 -41.02 7.91
N GLY A 445 15.36 -40.38 7.65
CA GLY A 445 16.46 -41.06 6.97
C GLY A 445 16.34 -41.16 5.45
N GLY A 446 15.62 -40.22 4.81
CA GLY A 446 15.46 -40.14 3.36
C GLY A 446 14.37 -41.03 2.81
N ALA A 447 13.51 -41.63 3.66
CA ALA A 447 12.35 -42.38 3.21
C ALA A 447 11.42 -41.48 2.37
N THR A 448 10.79 -42.06 1.34
CA THR A 448 9.83 -41.35 0.50
C THR A 448 8.46 -41.99 0.67
N GLU A 449 7.45 -41.15 0.97
CA GLU A 449 6.05 -41.55 1.04
C GLU A 449 5.32 -40.99 -0.20
N ASP A 450 4.59 -41.85 -0.90
CA ASP A 450 3.78 -41.43 -2.06
C ASP A 450 2.31 -41.31 -1.67
N VAL A 451 1.70 -40.16 -1.95
CA VAL A 451 0.33 -39.82 -1.54
C VAL A 451 -0.46 -39.20 -2.70
N ASP A 452 -1.58 -39.84 -3.05
CA ASP A 452 -2.51 -39.28 -4.03
C ASP A 452 -3.60 -38.48 -3.30
N LEU A 453 -3.74 -37.20 -3.66
CA LEU A 453 -4.76 -36.32 -3.14
C LEU A 453 -5.81 -35.99 -4.20
N GLN A 454 -7.03 -35.71 -3.74
CA GLN A 454 -8.12 -35.35 -4.62
C GLN A 454 -8.82 -34.10 -4.15
N LEU A 455 -9.02 -33.12 -5.05
CA LEU A 455 -9.91 -32.01 -4.84
C LEU A 455 -11.37 -32.41 -5.04
N PRO A 456 -12.30 -31.81 -4.28
CA PRO A 456 -13.73 -31.95 -4.54
C PRO A 456 -14.07 -31.58 -6.00
N GLU A 457 -15.10 -32.19 -6.56
CA GLU A 457 -15.58 -31.83 -7.88
C GLU A 457 -16.22 -30.42 -7.83
N PRO A 458 -15.69 -29.41 -8.57
CA PRO A 458 -16.25 -28.07 -8.55
C PRO A 458 -17.55 -28.00 -9.34
N ALA A 459 -18.40 -27.05 -8.99
CA ALA A 459 -19.50 -26.62 -9.85
C ALA A 459 -19.04 -25.48 -10.77
N GLY A 460 -19.66 -25.32 -11.90
CA GLY A 460 -19.40 -24.27 -12.88
C GLY A 460 -20.52 -23.24 -12.93
N LEU A 461 -20.16 -21.95 -12.99
CA LEU A 461 -21.07 -20.88 -13.35
C LEU A 461 -20.60 -20.21 -14.65
N ALA A 462 -21.35 -20.42 -15.73
CA ALA A 462 -21.15 -19.73 -16.99
C ALA A 462 -22.05 -18.50 -17.06
N TYR A 463 -21.61 -17.50 -17.78
CA TYR A 463 -22.36 -16.26 -17.95
C TYR A 463 -22.14 -15.71 -19.37
N ALA A 464 -23.17 -15.04 -19.90
CA ALA A 464 -23.12 -14.32 -21.17
C ALA A 464 -24.02 -13.09 -21.02
N VAL A 465 -23.40 -11.95 -20.68
CA VAL A 465 -24.10 -10.73 -20.33
C VAL A 465 -23.69 -9.62 -21.30
N ARG A 466 -24.66 -8.88 -21.79
CA ARG A 466 -24.46 -7.72 -22.65
C ARG A 466 -24.74 -6.44 -21.86
N THR A 467 -24.11 -5.35 -22.29
CA THR A 467 -24.40 -4.02 -21.74
C THR A 467 -25.09 -3.19 -22.81
N ARG A 468 -26.16 -2.51 -22.42
CA ARG A 468 -26.94 -1.62 -23.32
C ARG A 468 -26.85 -0.19 -22.81
N SER A 469 -26.40 0.72 -23.67
CA SER A 469 -26.28 2.15 -23.34
C SER A 469 -27.65 2.81 -23.24
N LEU A 470 -27.72 4.03 -22.68
CA LEU A 470 -28.90 4.89 -22.67
C LEU A 470 -29.45 5.11 -24.09
N GLY A 471 -28.58 5.18 -25.10
CA GLY A 471 -28.93 5.28 -26.50
C GLY A 471 -29.44 3.99 -27.17
N GLY A 472 -29.46 2.85 -26.43
CA GLY A 472 -29.95 1.56 -26.91
C GLY A 472 -28.87 0.71 -27.64
N GLU A 473 -27.63 1.16 -27.73
CA GLU A 473 -26.53 0.39 -28.31
C GLU A 473 -26.11 -0.75 -27.39
N GLU A 474 -26.03 -1.96 -27.93
CA GLU A 474 -25.65 -3.16 -27.18
C GLU A 474 -24.20 -3.57 -27.51
N ARG A 475 -23.41 -3.82 -26.47
CA ARG A 475 -21.99 -4.18 -26.58
C ARG A 475 -21.56 -5.20 -25.51
N SER A 476 -20.44 -5.86 -25.73
CA SER A 476 -19.68 -6.49 -24.65
C SER A 476 -18.96 -5.42 -23.86
N ALA A 477 -18.96 -5.54 -22.56
CA ALA A 477 -18.24 -4.63 -21.68
C ALA A 477 -17.78 -5.39 -20.42
N ALA A 478 -16.80 -4.85 -19.72
CA ALA A 478 -16.32 -5.45 -18.48
C ALA A 478 -17.44 -5.46 -17.42
N CYS A 479 -17.44 -6.48 -16.57
CA CYS A 479 -18.39 -6.61 -15.48
C CYS A 479 -17.75 -7.29 -14.25
N ARG A 480 -18.40 -7.13 -13.12
CA ARG A 480 -18.15 -7.83 -11.87
C ARG A 480 -19.20 -8.90 -11.64
N LEU A 481 -18.77 -10.12 -11.33
CA LEU A 481 -19.60 -11.21 -10.86
C LEU A 481 -19.29 -11.47 -9.38
N SER A 482 -20.27 -11.31 -8.50
CA SER A 482 -20.19 -11.67 -7.09
C SER A 482 -21.04 -12.89 -6.81
N LEU A 483 -20.47 -13.88 -6.13
CA LEU A 483 -21.17 -15.07 -5.65
C LEU A 483 -21.25 -15.03 -4.12
N ILE A 484 -22.45 -15.04 -3.58
CA ILE A 484 -22.70 -14.82 -2.15
C ILE A 484 -23.49 -16.00 -1.59
N GLY A 485 -23.01 -16.56 -0.48
CA GLY A 485 -23.60 -17.75 0.14
C GLY A 485 -22.85 -18.18 1.40
N ALA A 486 -23.03 -19.42 1.82
CA ALA A 486 -22.34 -19.94 2.98
C ALA A 486 -20.84 -20.04 2.74
N VAL A 487 -20.06 -19.31 3.51
CA VAL A 487 -18.59 -19.25 3.43
C VAL A 487 -17.98 -20.14 4.51
N PRO A 488 -16.99 -20.98 4.20
CA PRO A 488 -16.23 -21.70 5.22
C PRO A 488 -15.41 -20.73 6.09
N PRO A 489 -15.06 -21.11 7.32
CA PRO A 489 -14.26 -20.26 8.20
C PRO A 489 -12.93 -19.83 7.56
N GLU A 490 -12.62 -18.54 7.60
CA GLU A 490 -11.39 -17.96 7.03
C GLU A 490 -10.10 -18.62 7.58
N LEU A 491 -10.11 -19.03 8.83
CA LEU A 491 -8.97 -19.67 9.50
C LEU A 491 -8.49 -20.94 8.80
N GLU A 492 -9.38 -21.65 8.11
CA GLU A 492 -8.99 -22.85 7.37
C GLU A 492 -8.15 -22.53 6.13
N LEU A 493 -8.34 -21.38 5.48
CA LEU A 493 -7.57 -20.99 4.29
C LEU A 493 -6.10 -20.65 4.61
N ARG A 494 -5.80 -20.14 5.79
CA ARG A 494 -4.43 -19.77 6.20
C ARG A 494 -3.41 -20.89 6.07
N ALA A 495 -3.83 -22.12 6.16
CA ALA A 495 -2.92 -23.24 5.97
C ALA A 495 -2.31 -23.28 4.56
N ALA A 496 -3.00 -22.76 3.55
CA ALA A 496 -2.59 -22.80 2.15
C ALA A 496 -2.43 -21.43 1.49
N PHE A 497 -3.21 -20.43 1.90
CA PHE A 497 -3.27 -19.10 1.26
C PHE A 497 -3.39 -18.00 2.30
N ASP A 498 -2.85 -16.82 2.00
CA ASP A 498 -3.10 -15.63 2.77
C ASP A 498 -4.56 -15.16 2.58
N PRO A 499 -5.40 -15.21 3.63
CA PRO A 499 -6.78 -14.77 3.55
C PRO A 499 -6.90 -13.24 3.52
N ARG A 500 -5.81 -12.50 3.81
CA ARG A 500 -5.76 -11.04 3.80
C ARG A 500 -5.33 -10.47 2.46
N LYS A 501 -4.82 -11.33 1.57
CA LYS A 501 -4.53 -10.93 0.20
C LYS A 501 -5.85 -10.81 -0.55
N ASP A 502 -6.39 -9.60 -0.64
CA ASP A 502 -7.69 -9.29 -1.24
C ASP A 502 -8.84 -10.07 -0.56
N PRO A 503 -9.12 -9.80 0.73
CA PRO A 503 -10.16 -10.51 1.48
C PRO A 503 -11.54 -10.25 0.87
N LEU A 504 -12.30 -11.32 0.70
CA LEU A 504 -13.68 -11.23 0.21
C LEU A 504 -14.58 -10.58 1.27
N PRO A 505 -15.55 -9.75 0.88
CA PRO A 505 -16.53 -9.21 1.80
C PRO A 505 -17.33 -10.32 2.49
N PRO A 506 -17.92 -10.07 3.67
CA PRO A 506 -18.72 -11.05 4.37
C PRO A 506 -19.72 -11.77 3.47
N GLY A 507 -19.75 -13.10 3.55
CA GLY A 507 -20.62 -13.97 2.76
C GLY A 507 -20.27 -14.13 1.29
N HIS A 508 -19.28 -13.42 0.77
CA HIS A 508 -18.83 -13.67 -0.59
C HIS A 508 -17.99 -14.94 -0.68
N VAL A 509 -18.29 -15.77 -1.65
CA VAL A 509 -17.55 -17.02 -1.97
C VAL A 509 -16.58 -16.78 -3.09
N ALA A 510 -16.94 -15.88 -4.01
CA ALA A 510 -16.09 -15.45 -5.10
C ALA A 510 -16.48 -14.05 -5.57
N VAL A 511 -15.49 -13.28 -5.98
CA VAL A 511 -15.66 -12.09 -6.82
C VAL A 511 -14.77 -12.29 -8.04
N HIS A 512 -15.34 -12.10 -9.22
CA HIS A 512 -14.65 -12.27 -10.49
C HIS A 512 -14.91 -11.07 -11.38
N TYR A 513 -13.86 -10.58 -12.00
CA TYR A 513 -13.93 -9.51 -12.99
C TYR A 513 -13.68 -10.09 -14.37
N SER A 514 -14.57 -9.79 -15.30
CA SER A 514 -14.52 -10.25 -16.67
C SER A 514 -14.39 -9.07 -17.63
N ARG A 515 -13.52 -9.17 -18.62
CA ARG A 515 -13.29 -8.10 -19.62
C ARG A 515 -14.45 -7.95 -20.60
N THR A 516 -15.12 -9.04 -20.93
CA THR A 516 -16.19 -9.10 -21.93
C THR A 516 -17.56 -9.45 -21.36
N CYS A 517 -17.60 -9.82 -20.08
CA CYS A 517 -18.76 -10.37 -19.38
C CYS A 517 -19.33 -11.63 -20.07
N ASP A 518 -18.46 -12.44 -20.65
CA ASP A 518 -18.83 -13.67 -21.37
C ASP A 518 -17.83 -14.80 -21.05
N SER A 519 -18.34 -15.86 -20.42
CA SER A 519 -17.53 -17.04 -20.08
C SER A 519 -17.07 -17.86 -21.31
N ALA A 520 -17.48 -17.50 -22.52
CA ALA A 520 -16.87 -18.04 -23.73
C ALA A 520 -15.41 -17.59 -23.88
N ASP A 521 -15.06 -16.44 -23.35
CA ASP A 521 -13.71 -15.89 -23.37
C ASP A 521 -12.92 -16.29 -22.11
N ASP A 522 -13.53 -16.23 -20.91
CA ASP A 522 -12.88 -16.44 -19.61
C ASP A 522 -12.96 -17.90 -19.11
N GLY A 523 -13.86 -18.72 -19.69
CA GLY A 523 -14.28 -19.97 -19.09
C GLY A 523 -15.32 -19.80 -17.97
N PRO A 524 -15.99 -20.88 -17.55
CA PRO A 524 -16.93 -20.83 -16.43
C PRO A 524 -16.18 -20.63 -15.11
N LEU A 525 -16.73 -19.80 -14.24
CA LEU A 525 -16.24 -19.65 -12.86
C LEU A 525 -16.42 -20.99 -12.14
N ARG A 526 -15.34 -21.53 -11.57
CA ARG A 526 -15.35 -22.80 -10.84
C ARG A 526 -15.32 -22.56 -9.35
N VAL A 527 -16.35 -23.02 -8.67
CA VAL A 527 -16.56 -22.80 -7.23
C VAL A 527 -17.02 -24.08 -6.53
N ARG A 528 -17.10 -24.06 -5.22
CA ARG A 528 -17.76 -25.14 -4.46
C ARG A 528 -19.21 -25.28 -4.89
N PRO A 529 -19.73 -26.54 -4.98
CA PRO A 529 -21.15 -26.78 -5.13
C PRO A 529 -21.94 -26.15 -3.97
N GLY A 530 -23.09 -25.57 -4.27
CA GLY A 530 -23.92 -24.92 -3.26
C GLY A 530 -25.01 -24.04 -3.84
N ARG A 531 -25.78 -23.40 -2.95
CA ARG A 531 -26.81 -22.42 -3.29
C ARG A 531 -26.29 -21.02 -3.04
N TYR A 532 -26.35 -20.16 -4.04
CA TYR A 532 -25.74 -18.84 -4.04
C TYR A 532 -26.66 -17.79 -4.64
N LEU A 533 -26.51 -16.54 -4.19
CA LEU A 533 -26.92 -15.37 -4.94
C LEU A 533 -25.79 -14.97 -5.88
N ALA A 534 -26.03 -15.01 -7.18
CA ALA A 534 -25.15 -14.45 -8.19
C ALA A 534 -25.58 -13.01 -8.49
N VAL A 535 -24.65 -12.07 -8.35
CA VAL A 535 -24.86 -10.66 -8.70
C VAL A 535 -23.89 -10.30 -9.80
N ILE A 536 -24.41 -9.88 -10.96
CA ILE A 536 -23.59 -9.37 -12.06
C ILE A 536 -23.88 -7.89 -12.24
N SER A 537 -22.84 -7.05 -12.12
CA SER A 537 -22.95 -5.59 -12.13
C SER A 537 -21.86 -4.96 -13.00
N ARG A 538 -22.05 -3.67 -13.31
CA ARG A 538 -21.08 -2.82 -14.00
C ARG A 538 -21.08 -1.42 -13.37
N GLY A 539 -20.82 -1.33 -12.08
CA GLY A 539 -20.83 -0.06 -11.37
C GLY A 539 -22.21 0.64 -11.28
N PRO A 540 -22.25 1.80 -10.60
CA PRO A 540 -23.51 2.43 -10.20
C PRO A 540 -24.25 3.17 -11.33
N ARG A 541 -23.68 3.27 -12.53
CA ARG A 541 -24.40 3.82 -13.69
C ARG A 541 -25.31 2.79 -14.37
N HIS A 542 -25.17 1.49 -14.02
CA HIS A 542 -25.86 0.40 -14.69
C HIS A 542 -26.81 -0.36 -13.75
N SER A 543 -27.81 -1.01 -14.32
CA SER A 543 -28.60 -2.02 -13.64
C SER A 543 -27.73 -3.26 -13.30
N ALA A 544 -28.19 -4.09 -12.36
CA ALA A 544 -27.54 -5.36 -12.08
C ALA A 544 -28.49 -6.54 -12.30
N VAL A 545 -27.91 -7.72 -12.47
CA VAL A 545 -28.62 -9.00 -12.46
C VAL A 545 -28.42 -9.64 -11.11
N GLN A 546 -29.50 -10.09 -10.48
CA GLN A 546 -29.48 -10.82 -9.23
C GLN A 546 -30.27 -12.10 -9.41
N GLU A 547 -29.60 -13.26 -9.30
CA GLU A 547 -30.22 -14.56 -9.53
C GLU A 547 -29.75 -15.57 -8.48
N ILE A 548 -30.71 -16.28 -7.85
CA ILE A 548 -30.38 -17.39 -6.97
C ILE A 548 -30.07 -18.60 -7.85
N VAL A 549 -28.90 -19.19 -7.68
CA VAL A 549 -28.40 -20.33 -8.46
C VAL A 549 -28.08 -21.50 -7.52
N ASP A 550 -28.52 -22.68 -7.92
CA ASP A 550 -28.09 -23.94 -7.33
C ASP A 550 -26.98 -24.55 -8.23
N LEU A 551 -25.77 -24.61 -7.70
CA LEU A 551 -24.59 -25.12 -8.42
C LEU A 551 -24.26 -26.54 -7.96
N GLU A 552 -24.48 -27.52 -8.87
CA GLU A 552 -24.27 -28.93 -8.60
C GLU A 552 -22.86 -29.39 -8.99
N PRO A 553 -22.26 -30.38 -8.29
CA PRO A 553 -20.94 -30.91 -8.61
C PRO A 553 -20.83 -31.39 -10.07
N GLY A 554 -19.81 -30.95 -10.77
CA GLY A 554 -19.54 -31.34 -12.16
C GLY A 554 -20.47 -30.72 -13.21
N GLU A 555 -21.52 -29.99 -12.79
CA GLU A 555 -22.45 -29.33 -13.70
C GLU A 555 -22.07 -27.82 -13.90
N THR A 556 -22.54 -27.25 -15.00
CA THR A 556 -22.36 -25.83 -15.29
C THR A 556 -23.71 -25.17 -15.50
N THR A 557 -24.07 -24.27 -14.60
CA THR A 557 -25.24 -23.41 -14.71
C THR A 557 -24.88 -22.16 -15.53
N THR A 558 -25.82 -21.60 -16.32
CA THR A 558 -25.54 -20.45 -17.20
C THR A 558 -26.52 -19.32 -16.95
N ILE A 559 -26.02 -18.12 -16.66
CA ILE A 559 -26.79 -16.88 -16.60
C ILE A 559 -26.68 -16.12 -17.93
N ARG A 560 -27.82 -15.66 -18.46
CA ARG A 560 -27.88 -14.80 -19.65
C ARG A 560 -28.73 -13.58 -19.35
N ALA A 561 -28.16 -12.39 -19.55
CA ALA A 561 -28.82 -11.14 -19.20
C ALA A 561 -28.30 -9.96 -20.02
N THR A 562 -28.96 -8.82 -19.78
CA THR A 562 -28.51 -7.50 -20.28
C THR A 562 -28.46 -6.54 -19.10
N LEU A 563 -27.34 -5.88 -18.92
CA LEU A 563 -27.19 -4.72 -18.03
C LEU A 563 -27.57 -3.46 -18.82
N HIS A 564 -28.40 -2.62 -18.25
CA HIS A 564 -28.82 -1.38 -18.85
C HIS A 564 -28.12 -0.21 -18.16
N GLU A 565 -27.52 0.67 -18.91
CA GLU A 565 -27.14 1.97 -18.41
C GLU A 565 -28.40 2.75 -18.05
N VAL A 566 -28.50 3.19 -16.78
CA VAL A 566 -29.71 3.76 -16.22
C VAL A 566 -29.52 5.15 -15.62
N VAL A 567 -28.28 5.53 -15.31
CA VAL A 567 -27.94 6.84 -14.75
C VAL A 567 -27.20 7.67 -15.79
N ASP A 568 -27.74 8.85 -16.11
CA ASP A 568 -27.09 9.82 -17.01
C ASP A 568 -26.31 10.85 -16.17
N THR A 569 -25.00 10.76 -16.20
CA THR A 569 -24.13 11.69 -15.46
C THR A 569 -23.90 13.03 -16.18
N GLY A 570 -24.64 13.34 -17.26
CA GLY A 570 -24.69 14.67 -17.86
C GLY A 570 -23.36 15.17 -18.44
N GLY A 571 -22.43 14.29 -18.81
CA GLY A 571 -21.12 14.65 -19.35
C GLY A 571 -20.02 14.81 -18.28
N TYR A 572 -20.23 14.24 -17.10
CA TYR A 572 -19.18 14.08 -16.09
C TYR A 572 -18.43 12.76 -16.29
N VAL A 573 -17.17 12.75 -15.89
CA VAL A 573 -16.21 11.64 -15.91
C VAL A 573 -16.05 11.10 -14.49
N ALA A 574 -16.20 9.82 -14.32
CA ALA A 574 -15.93 9.14 -13.06
C ALA A 574 -14.41 8.95 -12.90
N MET A 575 -13.84 9.53 -11.86
CA MET A 575 -12.41 9.46 -11.52
C MET A 575 -12.21 8.77 -10.18
N ASP A 576 -11.15 7.95 -10.10
CA ASP A 576 -10.56 7.55 -8.83
C ASP A 576 -9.13 8.10 -8.76
N CYS A 577 -8.88 8.92 -7.75
CA CYS A 577 -7.66 9.70 -7.62
C CYS A 577 -6.71 9.20 -6.53
N HIS A 578 -6.98 8.00 -5.97
CA HIS A 578 -6.15 7.37 -4.97
C HIS A 578 -6.24 5.85 -5.08
N ILE A 579 -5.24 5.25 -5.73
CA ILE A 579 -5.21 3.81 -5.99
C ILE A 579 -3.79 3.25 -5.87
N HIS A 580 -3.69 2.03 -5.34
CA HIS A 580 -2.42 1.33 -5.19
C HIS A 580 -2.38 0.09 -6.06
N THR A 581 -1.22 -0.12 -6.67
CA THR A 581 -0.92 -1.30 -7.48
C THR A 581 0.20 -2.10 -6.83
N ILE A 582 0.65 -3.14 -7.50
CA ILE A 582 1.81 -3.93 -7.06
C ILE A 582 3.11 -3.09 -6.94
N GLY A 583 3.13 -1.85 -7.42
CA GLY A 583 4.20 -0.88 -7.18
C GLY A 583 4.30 -0.41 -5.73
N SER A 584 3.17 -0.45 -5.01
CA SER A 584 3.11 -0.13 -3.57
C SER A 584 3.55 -1.31 -2.71
N PRO A 585 4.25 -1.08 -1.59
CA PRO A 585 4.67 -2.16 -0.68
C PRO A 585 3.50 -2.91 -0.04
N ASP A 586 2.36 -2.27 0.11
CA ASP A 586 1.15 -2.79 0.78
C ASP A 586 0.02 -3.20 -0.18
N SER A 587 0.25 -3.15 -1.50
CA SER A 587 -0.67 -3.69 -2.50
C SER A 587 -0.06 -4.87 -3.25
N LYS A 588 -0.81 -5.97 -3.34
CA LYS A 588 -0.40 -7.22 -3.99
C LYS A 588 -1.08 -7.44 -5.35
N ILE A 589 -1.62 -6.39 -5.95
CA ILE A 589 -2.49 -6.49 -7.12
C ILE A 589 -1.76 -6.06 -8.38
N GLU A 590 -1.72 -6.98 -9.34
CA GLU A 590 -1.19 -6.72 -10.68
C GLU A 590 -1.94 -5.57 -11.36
N ILE A 591 -1.21 -4.78 -12.14
CA ILE A 591 -1.77 -3.58 -12.79
C ILE A 591 -2.95 -3.95 -13.69
N GLU A 592 -2.85 -5.00 -14.51
CA GLU A 592 -3.92 -5.45 -15.39
C GLU A 592 -5.16 -5.89 -14.62
N ALA A 593 -4.99 -6.59 -13.50
CA ALA A 593 -6.11 -6.99 -12.65
C ALA A 593 -6.80 -5.78 -12.01
N LYS A 594 -6.01 -4.79 -11.58
CA LYS A 594 -6.51 -3.52 -11.04
C LYS A 594 -7.31 -2.76 -12.11
N LEU A 595 -6.76 -2.58 -13.30
CA LEU A 595 -7.45 -1.92 -14.40
C LEU A 595 -8.74 -2.64 -14.81
N LEU A 596 -8.74 -3.98 -14.81
CA LEU A 596 -9.93 -4.76 -15.12
C LEU A 596 -11.05 -4.52 -14.08
N ALA A 597 -10.71 -4.43 -12.81
CA ALA A 597 -11.68 -4.11 -11.77
C ALA A 597 -12.31 -2.72 -11.99
N TYR A 598 -11.52 -1.70 -12.29
CA TYR A 598 -12.03 -0.37 -12.56
C TYR A 598 -12.89 -0.29 -13.84
N LEU A 599 -12.50 -0.99 -14.89
CA LEU A 599 -13.32 -1.12 -16.10
C LEU A 599 -14.67 -1.78 -15.80
N ALA A 600 -14.68 -2.78 -14.91
CA ALA A 600 -15.91 -3.48 -14.49
C ALA A 600 -16.80 -2.62 -13.58
N GLU A 601 -16.21 -1.68 -12.86
CA GLU A 601 -16.94 -0.71 -12.01
C GLU A 601 -17.25 0.60 -12.73
N ASP A 602 -16.99 0.65 -14.06
CA ASP A 602 -17.34 1.77 -14.94
C ASP A 602 -16.73 3.11 -14.47
N VAL A 603 -15.45 3.07 -14.10
CA VAL A 603 -14.62 4.25 -13.82
C VAL A 603 -13.91 4.65 -15.10
N ASP A 604 -13.90 5.93 -15.40
CA ASP A 604 -13.43 6.46 -16.70
C ASP A 604 -11.98 6.96 -16.65
N PHE A 605 -11.50 7.37 -15.46
CA PHE A 605 -10.18 7.99 -15.30
C PHE A 605 -9.51 7.57 -13.98
N LEU A 606 -8.22 7.19 -14.05
CA LEU A 606 -7.44 6.76 -12.91
C LEU A 606 -6.17 7.59 -12.72
N VAL A 607 -5.86 7.89 -11.47
CA VAL A 607 -4.56 8.43 -11.07
C VAL A 607 -3.82 7.33 -10.31
N SER A 608 -2.67 6.87 -10.82
CA SER A 608 -1.81 5.96 -10.06
C SER A 608 -1.16 6.73 -8.90
N THR A 609 -1.21 6.18 -7.70
CA THR A 609 -0.69 6.84 -6.49
C THR A 609 0.04 5.86 -5.59
N ASP A 610 0.86 4.98 -6.17
CA ASP A 610 1.68 4.06 -5.39
C ASP A 610 2.60 4.83 -4.42
N HIS A 611 2.82 4.27 -3.23
CA HIS A 611 3.64 4.90 -2.19
C HIS A 611 5.07 5.15 -2.67
N ASP A 612 5.45 6.42 -2.73
CA ASP A 612 6.81 6.90 -3.01
C ASP A 612 7.45 6.38 -4.31
N VAL A 613 6.63 5.90 -5.26
CA VAL A 613 7.07 5.44 -6.59
C VAL A 613 6.07 5.85 -7.67
N LEU A 614 6.57 6.26 -8.84
CA LEU A 614 5.70 6.59 -9.98
C LEU A 614 5.39 5.34 -10.81
N THR A 615 4.11 5.03 -10.98
CA THR A 615 3.64 3.91 -11.79
C THR A 615 2.84 4.39 -12.99
N ASP A 616 3.22 3.96 -14.21
CA ASP A 616 2.47 4.24 -15.44
C ASP A 616 1.51 3.09 -15.76
N LEU A 617 0.22 3.36 -15.67
CA LEU A 617 -0.84 2.40 -15.98
C LEU A 617 -1.14 2.34 -17.50
N GLY A 618 -0.68 3.31 -18.28
CA GLY A 618 -0.97 3.43 -19.70
C GLY A 618 -0.56 2.21 -20.53
N PRO A 619 0.68 1.68 -20.39
CA PRO A 619 1.10 0.49 -21.12
C PRO A 619 0.22 -0.74 -20.86
N ALA A 620 -0.23 -0.95 -19.62
CA ALA A 620 -1.12 -2.05 -19.26
C ALA A 620 -2.53 -1.84 -19.85
N ALA A 621 -3.06 -0.62 -19.77
CA ALA A 621 -4.34 -0.28 -20.43
C ALA A 621 -4.27 -0.53 -21.94
N ALA A 622 -3.16 -0.18 -22.59
CA ALA A 622 -2.94 -0.43 -24.03
C ALA A 622 -2.87 -1.93 -24.34
N SER A 623 -2.14 -2.71 -23.54
CA SER A 623 -2.04 -4.17 -23.73
C SER A 623 -3.39 -4.88 -23.60
N MET A 624 -4.30 -4.35 -22.77
CA MET A 624 -5.67 -4.83 -22.58
C MET A 624 -6.65 -4.31 -23.65
N GLY A 625 -6.22 -3.43 -24.57
CA GLY A 625 -7.08 -2.76 -25.52
C GLY A 625 -8.13 -1.85 -24.89
N ALA A 626 -7.82 -1.29 -23.71
CA ALA A 626 -8.74 -0.49 -22.91
C ALA A 626 -8.58 1.03 -23.12
N GLU A 627 -7.63 1.49 -23.95
CA GLU A 627 -7.32 2.92 -24.18
C GLU A 627 -8.51 3.74 -24.69
N GLY A 628 -9.55 3.09 -25.23
CA GLY A 628 -10.77 3.74 -25.68
C GLY A 628 -11.86 3.87 -24.60
N GLU A 629 -11.68 3.19 -23.45
CA GLU A 629 -12.67 3.11 -22.38
C GLU A 629 -12.16 3.76 -21.09
N LEU A 630 -10.85 3.68 -20.84
CA LEU A 630 -10.21 4.14 -19.62
C LEU A 630 -9.03 5.06 -19.95
N SER A 631 -8.96 6.21 -19.31
CA SER A 631 -7.82 7.12 -19.33
C SER A 631 -7.06 7.05 -18.01
N THR A 632 -5.75 7.25 -18.05
CA THR A 632 -4.89 7.20 -16.86
C THR A 632 -3.94 8.38 -16.81
N THR A 633 -3.51 8.74 -15.62
CA THR A 633 -2.39 9.66 -15.38
C THR A 633 -1.52 9.16 -14.24
N VAL A 634 -0.27 9.61 -14.24
CA VAL A 634 0.70 9.25 -13.22
C VAL A 634 0.65 10.26 -12.09
N GLY A 635 0.59 9.78 -10.89
CA GLY A 635 0.74 10.52 -9.65
C GLY A 635 1.60 9.73 -8.67
N VAL A 636 1.64 10.17 -7.44
CA VAL A 636 2.32 9.54 -6.31
C VAL A 636 1.56 9.83 -5.03
N GLU A 637 1.50 8.90 -4.11
CA GLU A 637 1.27 9.20 -2.71
C GLU A 637 2.61 9.30 -1.99
N SER A 638 3.02 10.53 -1.66
CA SER A 638 4.20 10.78 -0.82
C SER A 638 3.83 10.51 0.63
N THR A 639 4.45 9.47 1.20
CA THR A 639 4.01 8.82 2.42
C THR A 639 4.83 9.25 3.62
N THR A 640 4.71 10.51 4.02
CA THR A 640 5.42 11.01 5.19
C THR A 640 4.69 10.62 6.46
N PHE A 641 5.32 9.82 7.31
CA PHE A 641 4.72 9.45 8.60
C PHE A 641 4.76 10.57 9.64
N ALA A 642 5.65 11.56 9.47
CA ALA A 642 5.80 12.67 10.39
C ALA A 642 4.61 13.64 10.34
N HIS A 643 4.11 13.95 9.15
CA HIS A 643 3.09 14.98 8.98
C HIS A 643 1.93 14.64 8.05
N GLY A 644 1.86 13.43 7.51
CA GLY A 644 0.72 12.95 6.74
C GLY A 644 1.06 12.53 5.32
N HIS A 645 0.07 11.99 4.61
CA HIS A 645 0.22 11.54 3.24
C HIS A 645 -0.34 12.56 2.26
N TYR A 646 0.32 12.70 1.12
CA TYR A 646 -0.02 13.70 0.11
C TYR A 646 0.06 13.13 -1.30
N ILE A 647 -0.88 13.48 -2.14
CA ILE A 647 -0.91 13.04 -3.52
C ILE A 647 -0.57 14.20 -4.44
N GLY A 648 0.27 13.95 -5.43
CA GLY A 648 0.57 14.90 -6.51
C GLY A 648 0.37 14.28 -7.88
N PHE A 649 -0.32 14.98 -8.80
CA PHE A 649 -0.51 14.56 -10.19
C PHE A 649 -0.84 15.73 -11.12
N PRO A 650 -0.64 15.60 -12.48
CA PRO A 650 0.13 14.56 -13.17
C PRO A 650 1.64 14.72 -12.94
N LEU A 651 2.39 13.62 -12.98
CA LEU A 651 3.84 13.62 -12.81
C LEU A 651 4.55 12.93 -13.99
N PRO A 652 5.74 13.40 -14.41
CA PRO A 652 6.54 12.74 -15.43
C PRO A 652 7.35 11.58 -14.83
N ILE A 653 7.39 10.44 -15.51
CA ILE A 653 8.21 9.32 -15.11
C ILE A 653 9.68 9.53 -15.49
N ALA A 654 10.58 9.28 -14.54
CA ALA A 654 12.02 9.20 -14.76
C ALA A 654 12.48 7.74 -14.57
N PRO A 655 12.52 6.93 -15.64
CA PRO A 655 12.69 5.47 -15.53
C PRO A 655 14.06 5.05 -14.99
N ASP A 656 15.06 5.93 -15.05
CA ASP A 656 16.43 5.64 -14.61
C ASP A 656 16.63 5.87 -13.09
N ILE A 657 15.60 6.34 -12.38
CA ILE A 657 15.60 6.57 -10.94
C ILE A 657 14.79 5.45 -10.26
N PRO A 658 15.20 4.89 -9.10
CA PRO A 658 14.47 3.81 -8.43
C PRO A 658 13.02 4.15 -8.13
N THR A 659 12.75 5.34 -7.57
CA THR A 659 11.41 5.88 -7.31
C THR A 659 10.67 6.33 -8.57
N ARG A 660 11.32 6.18 -9.74
CA ARG A 660 10.87 6.67 -11.05
C ARG A 660 10.60 8.18 -11.09
N GLY A 661 11.17 8.92 -10.15
CA GLY A 661 11.06 10.37 -10.04
C GLY A 661 10.09 10.88 -8.98
N ALA A 662 9.58 10.02 -8.12
CA ALA A 662 8.86 10.47 -6.93
C ALA A 662 9.77 11.35 -6.04
N PRO A 663 9.23 12.36 -5.35
CA PRO A 663 10.02 13.19 -4.44
C PRO A 663 10.67 12.37 -3.34
N ASP A 664 11.94 12.62 -3.08
CA ASP A 664 12.61 12.14 -1.88
C ASP A 664 12.26 13.09 -0.71
N TRP A 665 11.29 12.70 0.09
CA TRP A 665 10.83 13.50 1.22
C TRP A 665 11.63 13.24 2.50
N ALA A 666 12.29 12.10 2.63
CA ALA A 666 13.02 11.72 3.84
C ALA A 666 14.33 12.50 4.01
N GLY A 667 14.93 12.99 2.91
CA GLY A 667 16.06 13.92 2.95
C GLY A 667 17.40 13.35 3.40
N GLY A 668 17.54 12.04 3.53
CA GLY A 668 18.79 11.38 3.93
C GLY A 668 19.24 11.83 5.34
N ARG A 669 20.40 12.46 5.44
CA ARG A 669 20.92 13.00 6.73
C ARG A 669 20.30 14.33 7.14
N GLY A 670 19.53 14.94 6.28
CA GLY A 670 18.84 16.20 6.59
C GLY A 670 17.50 15.96 7.25
N PRO A 671 16.84 17.00 7.73
CA PRO A 671 15.46 16.92 8.15
C PRO A 671 14.58 16.53 6.96
N SER A 672 13.54 15.75 7.21
CA SER A 672 12.48 15.45 6.23
C SER A 672 11.90 16.74 5.65
N LEU A 673 11.41 16.65 4.39
CA LEU A 673 10.73 17.80 3.80
C LEU A 673 9.49 18.15 4.61
N THR A 674 9.30 19.42 4.88
CA THR A 674 8.04 19.93 5.43
C THR A 674 6.92 19.81 4.40
N ALA A 675 5.66 19.87 4.80
CA ALA A 675 4.53 19.86 3.87
C ALA A 675 4.69 20.95 2.77
N ASN A 676 5.12 22.16 3.13
CA ASN A 676 5.40 23.22 2.16
C ASN A 676 6.47 22.86 1.15
N GLN A 677 7.58 22.29 1.62
CA GLN A 677 8.69 21.88 0.74
C GLN A 677 8.27 20.73 -0.18
N LEU A 678 7.52 19.76 0.34
CA LEU A 678 7.01 18.63 -0.44
C LEU A 678 5.99 19.09 -1.50
N PHE A 679 5.06 19.98 -1.14
CA PHE A 679 4.11 20.54 -2.12
C PHE A 679 4.83 21.33 -3.21
N ALA A 680 5.86 22.10 -2.84
CA ALA A 680 6.70 22.80 -3.80
C ALA A 680 7.45 21.80 -4.71
N ALA A 681 8.02 20.72 -4.16
CA ALA A 681 8.70 19.69 -4.94
C ALA A 681 7.73 19.00 -5.93
N LEU A 682 6.52 18.65 -5.52
CA LEU A 682 5.48 18.10 -6.41
C LEU A 682 5.13 19.08 -7.52
N ARG A 683 4.97 20.38 -7.21
CA ARG A 683 4.71 21.43 -8.21
C ARG A 683 5.87 21.62 -9.18
N ASP A 684 7.11 21.59 -8.68
CA ASP A 684 8.32 21.72 -9.52
C ASP A 684 8.47 20.53 -10.47
N LEU A 685 7.98 19.35 -10.08
CA LEU A 685 7.89 18.18 -10.95
C LEU A 685 6.75 18.27 -11.97
N GLY A 686 5.82 19.18 -11.80
CA GLY A 686 4.73 19.46 -12.74
C GLY A 686 3.33 19.07 -12.28
N ALA A 687 3.15 18.74 -11.00
CA ALA A 687 1.81 18.45 -10.47
C ALA A 687 0.88 19.65 -10.63
N GLU A 688 -0.25 19.44 -11.31
CA GLU A 688 -1.34 20.41 -11.42
C GLU A 688 -2.23 20.38 -10.17
N VAL A 689 -2.31 19.23 -9.49
CA VAL A 689 -3.10 19.02 -8.29
C VAL A 689 -2.19 18.49 -7.19
N VAL A 690 -2.30 19.07 -6.01
CA VAL A 690 -1.77 18.57 -4.73
C VAL A 690 -2.94 18.31 -3.81
N GLN A 691 -3.05 17.08 -3.29
CA GLN A 691 -4.18 16.57 -2.55
C GLN A 691 -3.75 16.08 -1.16
N LEU A 692 -4.54 16.37 -0.14
CA LEU A 692 -4.42 15.74 1.17
C LEU A 692 -5.08 14.37 1.15
N ALA A 693 -4.29 13.30 1.28
CA ALA A 693 -4.78 11.93 1.33
C ALA A 693 -5.37 11.62 2.72
N HIS A 694 -6.55 10.98 2.77
CA HIS A 694 -7.25 10.52 4.00
C HIS A 694 -6.91 11.36 5.26
N PRO A 695 -7.12 12.68 5.25
CA PRO A 695 -6.48 13.63 6.17
C PRO A 695 -6.84 13.43 7.65
N ALA A 696 -7.98 12.81 7.99
CA ALA A 696 -8.36 12.44 9.35
C ALA A 696 -7.94 11.02 9.75
N GLY A 697 -7.39 10.22 8.82
CA GLY A 697 -6.85 8.90 9.08
C GLY A 697 -5.64 8.94 10.01
N PHE A 698 -5.22 7.77 10.52
CA PHE A 698 -4.05 7.65 11.40
C PHE A 698 -2.78 8.27 10.80
N SER A 699 -2.56 8.07 9.51
CA SER A 699 -1.47 8.67 8.73
C SER A 699 -1.85 9.99 8.05
N GLY A 700 -3.01 10.57 8.38
CA GLY A 700 -3.50 11.79 7.76
C GLY A 700 -2.97 13.06 8.41
N PHE A 701 -2.90 14.13 7.64
CA PHE A 701 -2.36 15.42 8.05
C PHE A 701 -3.05 16.02 9.30
N PHE A 702 -4.39 15.94 9.39
CA PHE A 702 -5.12 16.48 10.53
C PHE A 702 -4.84 15.71 11.82
N ALA A 703 -4.72 14.38 11.72
CA ALA A 703 -4.42 13.55 12.87
C ALA A 703 -2.97 13.73 13.34
N ARG A 704 -2.02 13.86 12.41
CA ARG A 704 -0.60 14.04 12.71
C ARG A 704 -0.29 15.43 13.26
N SER A 705 -0.91 16.45 12.72
CA SER A 705 -0.73 17.83 13.17
C SER A 705 -1.52 18.18 14.42
N ALA A 706 -2.37 17.29 14.93
CA ALA A 706 -3.36 17.61 15.96
C ALA A 706 -4.10 18.92 15.63
N LEU A 707 -4.60 19.02 14.40
CA LEU A 707 -5.23 20.22 13.86
C LEU A 707 -6.40 20.63 14.75
N THR A 708 -6.37 21.88 15.17
CA THR A 708 -7.45 22.55 15.89
C THR A 708 -7.88 23.79 15.14
N PHE A 709 -9.09 24.23 15.36
CA PHE A 709 -9.59 25.46 14.76
C PHE A 709 -10.17 26.39 15.83
N ASP A 710 -9.63 27.61 15.91
CA ASP A 710 -10.15 28.66 16.77
C ASP A 710 -11.14 29.52 15.98
N LEU A 711 -12.44 29.29 16.22
CA LEU A 711 -13.53 30.00 15.55
C LEU A 711 -13.53 31.53 15.88
N GLU A 712 -13.11 31.94 17.09
CA GLU A 712 -13.09 33.34 17.48
C GLU A 712 -11.95 34.11 16.79
N ALA A 713 -10.80 33.43 16.62
CA ALA A 713 -9.66 33.99 15.91
C ALA A 713 -9.72 33.76 14.40
N GLY A 714 -10.57 32.81 13.90
CA GLY A 714 -10.57 32.37 12.51
C GLY A 714 -9.24 31.76 12.10
N ALA A 715 -8.59 31.02 13.01
CA ALA A 715 -7.22 30.54 12.81
C ALA A 715 -7.06 29.07 13.19
N PHE A 716 -6.19 28.38 12.43
CA PHE A 716 -5.77 27.01 12.74
C PHE A 716 -4.67 26.97 13.79
N GLY A 717 -4.76 26.04 14.72
CA GLY A 717 -3.75 25.72 15.70
C GLY A 717 -3.22 24.30 15.49
N PHE A 718 -1.96 24.08 15.87
CA PHE A 718 -1.26 22.80 15.71
C PHE A 718 -0.49 22.47 16.99
N ASP A 719 -0.51 21.20 17.39
CA ASP A 719 0.37 20.70 18.43
C ASP A 719 1.40 19.73 17.81
N THR A 720 2.47 20.30 17.29
CA THR A 720 3.55 19.54 16.67
C THR A 720 4.42 18.82 17.70
N ALA A 721 4.52 19.30 18.92
CA ALA A 721 5.41 18.73 19.94
C ALA A 721 4.93 17.38 20.47
N ALA A 722 3.62 17.12 20.40
CA ALA A 722 3.03 15.88 20.91
C ALA A 722 3.04 14.72 19.92
N ARG A 723 3.44 14.95 18.66
CA ARG A 723 3.16 14.01 17.57
C ARG A 723 4.36 13.56 16.75
N THR A 724 5.50 14.24 16.80
CA THR A 724 6.74 13.77 16.19
C THR A 724 7.58 13.09 17.27
N PRO A 725 7.67 11.74 17.26
CA PRO A 725 8.47 11.03 18.25
C PRO A 725 9.97 11.29 18.10
N ASN A 726 10.36 11.98 17.07
CA ASN A 726 11.66 12.01 16.50
C ASN A 726 12.14 13.43 16.26
N GLU A 727 13.24 13.83 16.91
CA GLU A 727 13.75 15.21 16.78
C GLU A 727 14.24 15.53 15.37
N GLU A 728 14.68 14.53 14.62
CA GLU A 728 15.15 14.72 13.23
C GLU A 728 14.01 14.97 12.26
N LEU A 729 12.82 14.48 12.56
CA LEU A 729 11.60 14.74 11.80
C LEU A 729 10.89 16.03 12.22
N ARG A 730 11.42 16.75 13.22
CA ARG A 730 10.85 18.01 13.67
C ARG A 730 11.25 19.17 12.76
N LEU A 731 10.33 20.09 12.63
CA LEU A 731 10.57 21.35 11.94
C LEU A 731 11.68 22.15 12.60
N GLY A 732 12.50 22.80 11.80
CA GLY A 732 13.45 23.79 12.27
C GLY A 732 12.74 24.95 13.01
N PRO A 733 13.43 25.67 13.88
CA PRO A 733 12.86 26.83 14.56
C PRO A 733 12.33 27.86 13.56
N GLY A 734 11.03 28.12 13.58
CA GLY A 734 10.39 29.14 12.75
C GLY A 734 9.88 28.66 11.39
N GLU A 735 9.96 27.39 11.07
CA GLU A 735 9.31 26.83 9.88
C GLU A 735 7.84 26.49 10.17
N PRO A 736 6.90 26.88 9.28
CA PRO A 736 5.50 26.57 9.47
C PRO A 736 5.27 25.06 9.22
N PHE A 737 4.56 24.41 10.12
CA PHE A 737 4.14 23.02 9.94
C PHE A 737 3.03 22.89 8.90
N PHE A 738 2.07 23.82 8.94
CA PHE A 738 0.94 23.84 8.05
C PHE A 738 1.30 24.44 6.69
N SER A 739 0.74 23.82 5.64
CA SER A 739 0.74 24.38 4.29
C SER A 739 -0.68 24.44 3.79
N ASP A 740 -1.09 25.60 3.28
CA ASP A 740 -2.34 25.82 2.57
C ASP A 740 -2.19 25.67 1.04
N ALA A 741 -1.01 25.29 0.56
CA ALA A 741 -0.70 25.18 -0.86
C ALA A 741 -1.23 23.88 -1.54
N PHE A 742 -2.23 23.24 -0.95
CA PHE A 742 -2.95 22.12 -1.58
C PHE A 742 -4.21 22.59 -2.30
N ASP A 743 -4.71 21.79 -3.23
CA ASP A 743 -5.91 22.06 -4.00
C ASP A 743 -7.12 21.30 -3.51
N THR A 744 -6.91 20.02 -3.14
CA THR A 744 -7.99 19.11 -2.81
C THR A 744 -7.74 18.37 -1.50
N LEU A 745 -8.81 17.90 -0.90
CA LEU A 745 -8.76 16.98 0.23
C LEU A 745 -9.78 15.87 0.08
N GLU A 746 -9.42 14.68 0.49
CA GLU A 746 -10.30 13.52 0.49
C GLU A 746 -11.34 13.65 1.61
N ILE A 747 -12.54 14.12 1.25
CA ILE A 747 -13.68 14.16 2.19
C ILE A 747 -14.32 12.78 2.38
N ALA A 748 -14.06 11.86 1.44
CA ALA A 748 -14.47 10.47 1.51
C ALA A 748 -13.38 9.57 0.94
N THR A 749 -12.98 8.57 1.71
CA THR A 749 -11.99 7.57 1.29
C THR A 749 -12.61 6.19 1.36
N GLY A 750 -12.31 5.33 0.40
CA GLY A 750 -12.68 3.92 0.43
C GLY A 750 -12.01 3.13 1.56
N ALA A 751 -10.93 3.69 2.13
CA ALA A 751 -10.16 3.07 3.19
C ALA A 751 -10.92 2.93 4.51
N GLY A 752 -10.98 1.73 5.02
CA GLY A 752 -11.63 1.38 6.28
C GLY A 752 -12.36 0.06 6.11
N GLY A 753 -11.62 -1.05 6.22
CA GLY A 753 -12.21 -2.38 6.25
C GLY A 753 -13.23 -2.50 7.37
N ALA A 754 -14.30 -3.25 7.13
CA ALA A 754 -15.33 -3.57 8.10
C ALA A 754 -14.85 -4.45 9.28
N GLY A 755 -13.54 -4.69 9.40
CA GLY A 755 -12.94 -5.47 10.48
C GLY A 755 -12.59 -4.64 11.72
N PRO A 756 -12.31 -5.30 12.87
CA PRO A 756 -11.86 -4.61 14.09
C PRO A 756 -10.62 -3.73 13.90
N GLY A 757 -9.76 -4.05 12.94
CA GLY A 757 -8.57 -3.26 12.57
C GLY A 757 -8.89 -1.99 11.79
N GLY A 758 -9.99 -1.95 11.02
CA GLY A 758 -10.42 -0.77 10.28
C GLY A 758 -10.76 0.45 11.14
N ARG A 759 -11.02 0.24 12.43
CA ARG A 759 -11.21 1.33 13.41
C ARG A 759 -9.90 1.98 13.87
N PHE A 760 -8.76 1.30 13.70
CA PHE A 760 -7.45 1.81 14.12
C PHE A 760 -6.77 2.65 13.03
N PHE A 761 -6.97 2.30 11.77
CA PHE A 761 -6.44 3.02 10.64
C PHE A 761 -7.50 3.90 9.95
N GLY A 762 -8.60 4.17 10.64
CA GLY A 762 -9.82 4.80 10.20
C GLY A 762 -9.63 5.91 9.17
N GLY A 763 -9.74 5.53 7.91
CA GLY A 763 -10.15 6.46 6.89
C GLY A 763 -11.59 6.91 7.10
N ALA A 764 -11.94 8.04 6.53
CA ALA A 764 -13.27 8.67 6.58
C ALA A 764 -14.36 7.87 5.83
N SER A 765 -14.50 6.62 6.15
CA SER A 765 -15.30 5.65 5.39
C SER A 765 -16.61 5.24 6.06
N ASP A 766 -16.71 5.54 7.34
CA ASP A 766 -17.97 5.53 8.06
C ASP A 766 -18.48 6.98 8.23
N GLU A 767 -19.74 7.15 8.48
CA GLU A 767 -20.31 8.48 8.65
C GLU A 767 -19.55 9.35 9.67
N PRO A 768 -19.13 8.84 10.85
CA PRO A 768 -18.29 9.60 11.77
C PRO A 768 -16.96 10.09 11.17
N GLY A 769 -16.27 9.28 10.40
CA GLY A 769 -14.99 9.65 9.79
C GLY A 769 -15.15 10.69 8.69
N MET A 770 -16.13 10.56 7.82
CA MET A 770 -16.47 11.55 6.80
C MET A 770 -16.86 12.89 7.45
N ASN A 771 -17.66 12.86 8.51
CA ASN A 771 -18.06 14.06 9.24
C ASN A 771 -16.85 14.77 9.87
N ASP A 772 -15.86 14.06 10.37
CA ASP A 772 -14.63 14.66 10.91
C ASP A 772 -13.85 15.42 9.85
N VAL A 773 -13.69 14.85 8.65
CA VAL A 773 -13.03 15.56 7.54
C VAL A 773 -13.88 16.72 7.04
N MET A 774 -15.19 16.53 6.87
CA MET A 774 -16.09 17.57 6.39
C MET A 774 -16.13 18.79 7.33
N ARG A 775 -16.00 18.59 8.67
CA ARG A 775 -15.87 19.70 9.63
C ARG A 775 -14.65 20.55 9.34
N HIS A 776 -13.48 19.95 9.14
CA HIS A 776 -12.27 20.67 8.76
C HIS A 776 -12.41 21.33 7.39
N TRP A 777 -13.04 20.67 6.43
CA TRP A 777 -13.31 21.23 5.12
C TRP A 777 -14.18 22.49 5.22
N PHE A 778 -15.22 22.47 6.05
CA PHE A 778 -16.08 23.63 6.32
C PHE A 778 -15.30 24.76 7.03
N ASP A 779 -14.37 24.43 7.92
CA ASP A 779 -13.45 25.40 8.51
C ASP A 779 -12.62 26.10 7.42
N PHE A 780 -12.03 25.34 6.49
CA PHE A 780 -11.28 25.90 5.37
C PHE A 780 -12.13 26.81 4.48
N LEU A 781 -13.32 26.38 4.12
CA LEU A 781 -14.25 27.23 3.37
C LEU A 781 -14.58 28.54 4.11
N SER A 782 -14.77 28.46 5.43
CA SER A 782 -15.16 29.60 6.25
C SER A 782 -14.05 30.65 6.42
N VAL A 783 -12.78 30.25 6.26
CA VAL A 783 -11.63 31.19 6.31
C VAL A 783 -11.10 31.56 4.91
N GLY A 784 -11.84 31.22 3.86
CA GLY A 784 -11.48 31.62 2.50
C GLY A 784 -10.44 30.72 1.81
N MET A 785 -10.26 29.50 2.28
CA MET A 785 -9.47 28.45 1.62
C MET A 785 -10.42 27.49 0.87
N PRO A 786 -10.74 27.77 -0.40
CA PRO A 786 -11.75 27.02 -1.14
C PRO A 786 -11.20 25.69 -1.68
N ALA A 787 -10.65 24.85 -0.80
CA ALA A 787 -10.19 23.52 -1.15
C ALA A 787 -11.36 22.68 -1.71
N VAL A 788 -11.10 21.92 -2.78
CA VAL A 788 -12.09 21.05 -3.41
C VAL A 788 -12.16 19.72 -2.69
N GLY A 789 -13.35 19.34 -2.24
CA GLY A 789 -13.60 18.01 -1.68
C GLY A 789 -13.60 16.95 -2.78
N VAL A 790 -12.81 15.90 -2.63
CA VAL A 790 -12.76 14.72 -3.52
C VAL A 790 -13.05 13.43 -2.78
N GLY A 791 -13.44 12.41 -3.53
CA GLY A 791 -13.63 11.05 -3.02
C GLY A 791 -12.84 10.07 -3.86
N CYS A 792 -12.05 9.23 -3.20
CA CYS A 792 -11.18 8.26 -3.83
C CYS A 792 -11.27 6.93 -3.08
N SER A 793 -10.87 5.83 -3.71
CA SER A 793 -11.04 4.52 -3.06
C SER A 793 -9.90 4.16 -2.12
N ASP A 794 -8.70 4.65 -2.34
CA ASP A 794 -7.49 4.19 -1.66
C ASP A 794 -7.39 2.65 -1.72
N SER A 795 -7.69 2.08 -2.92
CA SER A 795 -7.85 0.65 -3.05
C SER A 795 -6.50 -0.05 -3.18
N HIS A 796 -6.22 -0.96 -2.23
CA HIS A 796 -5.05 -1.82 -2.22
C HIS A 796 -5.36 -3.22 -2.76
N GLY A 797 -6.60 -3.70 -2.60
CA GLY A 797 -7.14 -4.94 -3.12
C GLY A 797 -7.98 -4.76 -4.38
N LEU A 798 -8.61 -5.85 -4.84
CA LEU A 798 -9.67 -5.82 -5.86
C LEU A 798 -11.05 -5.72 -5.22
N VAL A 799 -11.21 -6.15 -3.98
CA VAL A 799 -12.51 -6.34 -3.35
C VAL A 799 -12.61 -5.66 -1.98
N GLU A 800 -11.60 -5.69 -1.16
CA GLU A 800 -11.62 -5.13 0.20
C GLU A 800 -11.80 -3.65 0.13
N ARG A 801 -11.21 -2.82 -0.39
CA ARG A 801 -11.45 -1.40 -0.62
C ARG A 801 -11.94 -1.27 -2.05
N ALA A 802 -13.24 -1.49 -2.24
CA ALA A 802 -13.80 -1.69 -3.56
C ALA A 802 -13.37 -0.60 -4.55
N PRO A 803 -12.72 -0.97 -5.67
CA PRO A 803 -12.27 -0.02 -6.68
C PRO A 803 -13.36 0.95 -7.12
N GLY A 804 -13.08 2.25 -7.07
CA GLY A 804 -14.04 3.28 -7.44
C GLY A 804 -15.20 3.55 -6.45
N TYR A 805 -15.07 3.13 -5.18
CA TYR A 805 -15.99 3.43 -4.08
C TYR A 805 -15.17 3.93 -2.85
N ALA A 806 -15.08 5.23 -2.58
CA ALA A 806 -15.71 6.36 -3.29
C ALA A 806 -15.05 6.68 -4.66
N ARG A 807 -15.71 7.61 -5.38
CA ARG A 807 -15.24 8.20 -6.64
C ARG A 807 -15.62 9.67 -6.73
N THR A 808 -14.91 10.38 -7.58
CA THR A 808 -15.14 11.78 -7.89
C THR A 808 -15.66 11.92 -9.32
N TYR A 809 -16.71 12.69 -9.52
CA TYR A 809 -17.18 13.05 -10.85
C TYR A 809 -16.76 14.48 -11.18
N LEU A 810 -16.12 14.64 -12.32
CA LEU A 810 -15.62 15.90 -12.89
C LEU A 810 -16.21 16.15 -14.27
N PRO A 811 -16.41 17.42 -14.70
CA PRO A 811 -16.79 17.73 -16.05
C PRO A 811 -15.82 17.13 -17.06
N ALA A 812 -16.33 16.56 -18.14
CA ALA A 812 -15.53 16.03 -19.24
C ALA A 812 -14.94 17.16 -20.10
N LEU A 813 -13.66 17.03 -20.45
CA LEU A 813 -13.08 17.83 -21.54
C LEU A 813 -13.63 17.34 -22.88
N GLY A 814 -14.18 18.23 -23.69
CA GLY A 814 -14.68 17.90 -25.03
C GLY A 814 -13.55 17.43 -25.94
N GLY A 815 -13.74 16.30 -26.65
CA GLY A 815 -12.76 15.74 -27.59
C GLY A 815 -13.21 14.39 -28.13
N GLY A 816 -12.67 13.95 -29.28
CA GLY A 816 -12.87 12.57 -29.78
C GLY A 816 -11.83 11.65 -29.15
N GLY A 817 -12.24 10.78 -28.25
CA GLY A 817 -11.39 9.85 -27.52
C GLY A 817 -12.03 9.40 -26.24
N PRO A 818 -11.33 8.62 -25.36
CA PRO A 818 -11.83 8.30 -24.04
C PRO A 818 -12.10 9.59 -23.27
N ALA A 819 -13.09 9.55 -22.39
CA ALA A 819 -13.46 10.69 -21.58
C ALA A 819 -12.29 11.10 -20.68
N ARG A 820 -11.93 12.37 -20.67
CA ARG A 820 -10.91 12.93 -19.78
C ARG A 820 -11.55 14.00 -18.90
N PRO A 821 -11.22 14.01 -17.60
CA PRO A 821 -11.72 15.03 -16.69
C PRO A 821 -11.07 16.38 -16.95
N ASP A 822 -11.79 17.44 -16.64
CA ASP A 822 -11.24 18.80 -16.54
C ASP A 822 -10.56 18.93 -15.15
N LEU A 823 -9.26 18.66 -15.08
CA LEU A 823 -8.49 18.77 -13.82
C LEU A 823 -8.47 20.22 -13.28
N GLY A 824 -8.76 21.22 -14.13
CA GLY A 824 -8.93 22.60 -13.67
C GLY A 824 -10.08 22.75 -12.67
N ALA A 825 -11.05 21.85 -12.65
CA ALA A 825 -12.10 21.82 -11.64
C ALA A 825 -11.60 21.51 -10.23
N LEU A 826 -10.41 20.89 -10.11
CA LEU A 826 -9.78 20.52 -8.85
C LEU A 826 -8.86 21.63 -8.29
N SER A 827 -8.46 22.62 -9.10
CA SER A 827 -7.48 23.62 -8.66
C SER A 827 -8.08 24.62 -7.69
N ALA A 828 -7.47 24.80 -6.51
CA ALA A 828 -7.87 25.80 -5.53
C ALA A 828 -7.57 27.25 -5.97
N THR A 829 -6.67 27.44 -6.92
CA THR A 829 -6.25 28.75 -7.42
C THR A 829 -7.10 29.30 -8.57
N GLY A 830 -8.32 28.81 -8.73
CA GLY A 830 -9.24 29.06 -9.85
C GLY A 830 -8.96 30.31 -10.64
N ALA A 831 -8.40 30.20 -11.85
CA ALA A 831 -8.38 31.30 -12.81
C ALA A 831 -9.82 31.69 -13.09
N ALA A 832 -10.14 32.96 -13.03
CA ALA A 832 -11.46 33.48 -13.28
C ALA A 832 -12.02 32.93 -14.62
N GLY A 833 -13.02 32.05 -14.53
CA GLY A 833 -13.65 31.39 -15.67
C GLY A 833 -13.45 29.88 -15.80
N ALA A 834 -12.66 29.25 -14.92
CA ALA A 834 -12.58 27.80 -14.83
C ALA A 834 -13.83 27.22 -14.11
N ARG A 835 -14.16 25.95 -14.37
CA ARG A 835 -15.22 25.21 -13.67
C ARG A 835 -14.76 24.75 -12.28
N HIS A 836 -14.03 25.59 -11.56
CA HIS A 836 -13.50 25.30 -10.25
C HIS A 836 -14.60 24.81 -9.29
N GLY A 837 -14.40 23.67 -8.67
CA GLY A 837 -15.34 23.09 -7.71
C GLY A 837 -16.62 22.48 -8.36
N ASP A 838 -16.72 22.37 -9.68
CA ASP A 838 -17.82 21.62 -10.31
C ASP A 838 -17.56 20.10 -10.14
N VAL A 839 -17.66 19.64 -8.91
CA VAL A 839 -17.21 18.32 -8.47
C VAL A 839 -18.28 17.66 -7.59
N ILE A 840 -18.54 16.38 -7.86
CA ILE A 840 -19.45 15.53 -7.07
C ILE A 840 -18.66 14.35 -6.52
N VAL A 841 -18.79 14.09 -5.24
CA VAL A 841 -18.18 12.97 -4.53
C VAL A 841 -19.25 11.94 -4.17
N THR A 842 -19.05 10.67 -4.49
CA THR A 842 -20.05 9.64 -4.21
C THR A 842 -19.43 8.25 -4.08
N ASN A 843 -20.16 7.37 -3.40
CA ASN A 843 -19.89 5.92 -3.39
C ASN A 843 -20.95 5.11 -4.17
N GLY A 844 -21.81 5.77 -4.96
CA GLY A 844 -22.84 5.07 -5.77
C GLY A 844 -23.91 5.98 -6.35
N PRO A 845 -24.68 6.69 -5.55
CA PRO A 845 -25.72 7.61 -6.02
C PRO A 845 -25.15 8.73 -6.90
N TRP A 846 -25.84 9.07 -7.98
CA TRP A 846 -25.58 10.29 -8.74
C TRP A 846 -26.33 11.46 -8.11
N LEU A 847 -25.65 12.57 -7.87
CA LEU A 847 -26.18 13.81 -7.31
C LEU A 847 -26.02 14.94 -8.33
N SER A 848 -27.11 15.59 -8.68
CA SER A 848 -27.10 16.82 -9.45
C SER A 848 -27.60 17.99 -8.59
N VAL A 849 -26.81 19.03 -8.48
CA VAL A 849 -27.13 20.26 -7.74
C VAL A 849 -27.07 21.42 -8.70
N ARG A 850 -28.15 22.22 -8.75
CA ARG A 850 -28.26 23.40 -9.60
C ARG A 850 -28.78 24.59 -8.81
N GLY A 851 -27.94 25.61 -8.69
CA GLY A 851 -28.32 26.91 -8.10
C GLY A 851 -29.04 27.81 -9.11
N PRO A 852 -29.32 29.09 -8.74
CA PRO A 852 -29.96 30.08 -9.61
C PRO A 852 -29.34 30.12 -10.99
N GLY A 853 -30.23 30.16 -12.00
CA GLY A 853 -29.80 30.16 -13.42
C GLY A 853 -29.16 28.85 -13.93
N GLY A 854 -29.28 27.73 -13.17
CA GLY A 854 -28.70 26.45 -13.51
C GLY A 854 -27.22 26.35 -13.15
N ALA A 855 -26.72 27.14 -12.21
CA ALA A 855 -25.35 27.18 -11.75
C ALA A 855 -24.96 25.84 -11.13
N ALA A 856 -23.81 25.30 -11.54
CA ALA A 856 -23.21 24.07 -10.99
C ALA A 856 -22.43 24.35 -9.68
N PRO A 857 -22.06 23.31 -8.89
CA PRO A 857 -21.12 23.47 -7.78
C PRO A 857 -19.87 24.25 -8.20
N GLY A 858 -19.23 24.96 -7.27
CA GLY A 858 -18.11 25.86 -7.52
C GLY A 858 -18.50 27.23 -8.08
N ALA A 859 -19.74 27.41 -8.51
CA ALA A 859 -20.18 28.71 -9.04
C ALA A 859 -20.50 29.74 -7.94
N LEU A 860 -20.26 31.01 -8.29
CA LEU A 860 -20.76 32.15 -7.53
C LEU A 860 -22.20 32.44 -7.96
N VAL A 861 -23.11 32.45 -7.00
CA VAL A 861 -24.54 32.71 -7.21
C VAL A 861 -25.01 33.86 -6.35
N THR A 862 -26.02 34.57 -6.81
CA THR A 862 -26.66 35.68 -6.08
C THR A 862 -28.08 35.27 -5.72
N PRO A 863 -28.53 35.44 -4.47
CA PRO A 863 -29.92 35.22 -4.10
C PRO A 863 -30.88 36.14 -4.87
N ASP A 864 -32.16 35.79 -4.87
CA ASP A 864 -33.22 36.62 -5.42
C ASP A 864 -33.38 37.95 -4.62
N GLU A 865 -34.18 38.89 -5.14
CA GLU A 865 -34.40 40.22 -4.55
C GLU A 865 -34.97 40.16 -3.11
N ASP A 866 -35.65 39.08 -2.71
CA ASP A 866 -36.20 38.86 -1.38
C ASP A 866 -35.21 38.13 -0.42
N GLY A 867 -33.99 37.83 -0.92
CA GLY A 867 -32.95 37.13 -0.17
C GLY A 867 -33.15 35.61 -0.14
N SER A 868 -33.92 35.03 -1.02
CA SER A 868 -34.06 33.56 -1.15
C SER A 868 -33.07 32.96 -2.15
N LEU A 869 -32.54 31.79 -1.82
CA LEU A 869 -31.69 31.00 -2.69
C LEU A 869 -32.44 29.69 -2.97
N GLU A 870 -32.83 29.47 -4.21
CA GLU A 870 -33.41 28.21 -4.65
C GLU A 870 -32.34 27.29 -5.26
N ILE A 871 -32.31 26.04 -4.79
CA ILE A 871 -31.38 25.00 -5.22
C ILE A 871 -32.19 23.79 -5.67
N GLU A 872 -32.08 23.44 -6.94
CA GLU A 872 -32.66 22.20 -7.47
C GLU A 872 -31.72 21.05 -7.21
N VAL A 873 -32.22 19.98 -6.57
CA VAL A 873 -31.45 18.79 -6.24
C VAL A 873 -32.12 17.58 -6.85
N THR A 874 -31.35 16.77 -7.58
CA THR A 874 -31.80 15.48 -8.11
C THR A 874 -30.82 14.39 -7.70
N VAL A 875 -31.33 13.29 -7.14
CA VAL A 875 -30.59 12.09 -6.79
C VAL A 875 -31.09 10.93 -7.63
N GLU A 876 -30.17 10.25 -8.30
CA GLU A 876 -30.47 9.05 -9.09
C GLU A 876 -29.66 7.85 -8.59
N VAL A 877 -30.32 6.70 -8.47
CA VAL A 877 -29.70 5.45 -7.99
C VAL A 877 -30.24 4.27 -8.80
N PRO A 878 -29.39 3.34 -9.30
CA PRO A 878 -29.91 2.12 -9.91
C PRO A 878 -30.65 1.27 -8.88
N THR A 879 -31.69 0.58 -9.28
CA THR A 879 -32.62 -0.13 -8.39
C THR A 879 -32.00 -1.26 -7.53
N TRP A 880 -30.78 -1.65 -7.82
CA TRP A 880 -30.06 -2.69 -7.06
C TRP A 880 -29.20 -2.17 -5.89
N LEU A 881 -28.99 -0.86 -5.84
CA LEU A 881 -28.30 -0.21 -4.73
C LEU A 881 -29.31 0.43 -3.78
N ALA A 882 -28.98 0.42 -2.47
CA ALA A 882 -29.77 1.17 -1.49
C ALA A 882 -29.70 2.67 -1.81
N PRO A 883 -30.80 3.39 -1.88
CA PRO A 883 -30.80 4.83 -2.11
C PRO A 883 -30.48 5.59 -0.81
N PRO A 884 -29.86 6.78 -0.88
CA PRO A 884 -29.89 7.74 0.22
C PRO A 884 -31.33 8.04 0.66
N ASP A 885 -31.60 8.12 1.96
CA ASP A 885 -32.93 8.39 2.47
C ASP A 885 -33.11 9.83 3.01
N GLN A 886 -31.98 10.55 3.15
CA GLN A 886 -31.94 11.89 3.72
C GLN A 886 -31.17 12.84 2.82
N LEU A 887 -31.71 14.04 2.59
CA LEU A 887 -31.02 15.20 2.03
C LEU A 887 -30.65 16.16 3.15
N GLU A 888 -29.40 16.58 3.16
CA GLU A 888 -28.87 17.55 4.11
C GLU A 888 -28.20 18.71 3.34
N VAL A 889 -28.44 19.92 3.81
CA VAL A 889 -27.79 21.12 3.28
C VAL A 889 -27.06 21.85 4.41
N PHE A 890 -25.80 22.09 4.20
CA PHE A 890 -24.92 22.79 5.13
C PHE A 890 -24.58 24.18 4.60
N ALA A 891 -24.45 25.15 5.49
CA ALA A 891 -24.02 26.50 5.18
C ALA A 891 -23.16 27.08 6.32
N ASN A 892 -22.64 28.29 6.18
CA ASN A 892 -21.73 28.96 7.14
C ASN A 892 -22.02 28.76 8.61
N ASN A 893 -23.28 28.69 9.00
CA ASN A 893 -23.72 28.71 10.40
C ASN A 893 -23.90 27.29 11.00
N THR A 894 -23.24 26.30 10.44
CA THR A 894 -23.31 24.92 10.91
C THR A 894 -22.66 24.69 12.27
N TYR A 895 -22.07 25.73 12.88
CA TYR A 895 -21.33 25.60 14.12
C TYR A 895 -22.07 26.17 15.31
N THR A 896 -22.30 25.35 16.34
CA THR A 896 -22.65 25.84 17.68
C THR A 896 -21.35 26.14 18.46
N LEU A 897 -21.19 27.39 18.86
CA LEU A 897 -20.09 27.83 19.75
C LEU A 897 -20.45 27.57 21.22
N PRO A 898 -19.51 27.23 22.12
CA PRO A 898 -18.08 27.03 21.96
C PRO A 898 -17.69 25.55 22.10
N ALA A 899 -17.10 24.97 21.10
CA ALA A 899 -16.50 23.65 21.20
C ALA A 899 -14.98 23.74 21.08
N SER A 900 -14.26 23.12 22.02
CA SER A 900 -12.80 23.21 22.10
C SER A 900 -12.09 22.23 21.17
N THR A 901 -12.80 21.26 20.60
CA THR A 901 -12.24 20.30 19.64
C THR A 901 -13.18 20.10 18.45
N PRO A 902 -12.68 19.72 17.27
CA PRO A 902 -13.53 19.37 16.11
C PRO A 902 -14.60 18.30 16.42
N ALA A 903 -14.25 17.31 17.24
CA ALA A 903 -15.18 16.23 17.64
C ALA A 903 -16.36 16.71 18.49
N GLU A 904 -16.26 17.87 19.13
CA GLU A 904 -17.32 18.45 19.96
C GLU A 904 -18.22 19.42 19.14
N ARG A 905 -17.85 19.71 17.90
CA ARG A 905 -18.66 20.55 17.01
C ARG A 905 -19.68 19.70 16.29
N ALA A 906 -20.95 19.90 16.58
CA ALA A 906 -22.02 19.23 15.84
C ALA A 906 -22.05 19.79 14.39
N MET A 907 -22.10 18.89 13.42
CA MET A 907 -22.50 19.23 12.06
C MET A 907 -24.03 19.26 11.99
N GLU A 908 -24.60 20.43 12.09
CA GLU A 908 -26.05 20.60 12.00
C GLU A 908 -26.41 21.17 10.62
N PRO A 909 -27.14 20.42 9.77
CA PRO A 909 -27.61 20.97 8.51
C PRO A 909 -28.58 22.14 8.73
N VAL A 910 -28.49 23.14 7.87
CA VAL A 910 -29.46 24.29 7.87
C VAL A 910 -30.81 23.91 7.26
N HIS A 911 -30.81 22.83 6.48
CA HIS A 911 -32.00 22.20 5.94
C HIS A 911 -31.80 20.69 5.89
N GLU A 912 -32.83 19.96 6.26
CA GLU A 912 -32.85 18.49 6.27
C GLU A 912 -34.23 18.02 5.84
N GLU A 913 -34.30 17.10 4.90
CA GLU A 913 -35.56 16.50 4.48
C GLU A 913 -35.37 15.05 4.00
N PRO A 914 -36.42 14.19 4.16
CA PRO A 914 -36.36 12.84 3.61
C PRO A 914 -36.47 12.89 2.07
N LEU A 915 -35.74 11.98 1.41
CA LEU A 915 -35.78 11.79 -0.03
C LEU A 915 -36.87 10.75 -0.39
N GLU A 916 -37.82 11.17 -1.23
CA GLU A 916 -38.87 10.30 -1.76
C GLU A 916 -38.54 9.93 -3.22
N TYR A 917 -38.39 8.64 -3.47
CA TYR A 917 -38.00 8.12 -4.78
C TYR A 917 -39.17 7.63 -5.61
N GLU A 918 -39.12 7.88 -6.91
CA GLU A 918 -39.97 7.26 -7.91
C GLU A 918 -39.17 6.42 -8.91
N GLU A 919 -39.75 5.35 -9.39
CA GLU A 919 -39.16 4.57 -10.48
C GLU A 919 -39.40 5.30 -11.81
N VAL A 920 -38.30 5.66 -12.47
CA VAL A 920 -38.32 6.37 -13.75
C VAL A 920 -37.72 5.48 -14.84
N PRO A 921 -38.36 5.30 -15.99
CA PRO A 921 -37.76 4.62 -17.14
C PRO A 921 -36.49 5.33 -17.58
N ALA A 922 -35.39 4.57 -17.77
CA ALA A 922 -34.11 5.05 -18.22
C ALA A 922 -33.67 4.30 -19.47
N GLY A 923 -33.40 4.99 -20.53
CA GLY A 923 -32.99 4.40 -21.80
C GLY A 923 -33.99 3.36 -22.34
N ASP A 924 -33.49 2.31 -23.00
CA ASP A 924 -34.30 1.25 -23.62
C ASP A 924 -34.37 0.04 -22.65
N GLY A 925 -35.37 0.04 -21.77
CA GLY A 925 -35.71 -1.08 -20.88
C GLY A 925 -35.05 -1.04 -19.52
N GLY A 926 -34.34 0.03 -19.14
CA GLY A 926 -33.81 0.27 -17.80
C GLY A 926 -34.80 1.02 -16.90
N VAL A 927 -34.56 0.99 -15.58
CA VAL A 927 -35.28 1.74 -14.56
C VAL A 927 -34.26 2.32 -13.58
N VAL A 928 -34.48 3.57 -13.18
CA VAL A 928 -33.68 4.27 -12.17
C VAL A 928 -34.61 4.77 -11.07
N LEU A 929 -34.16 4.75 -9.82
CA LEU A 929 -34.80 5.46 -8.70
C LEU A 929 -34.35 6.92 -8.76
N ARG A 930 -35.33 7.84 -8.79
CA ARG A 930 -35.07 9.29 -8.86
C ARG A 930 -35.85 10.02 -7.78
N ALA A 931 -35.14 10.87 -7.05
CA ALA A 931 -35.74 11.87 -6.17
C ALA A 931 -35.35 13.26 -6.68
N THR A 932 -36.33 14.18 -6.74
CA THR A 932 -36.07 15.58 -7.12
C THR A 932 -36.77 16.49 -6.13
N THR A 933 -36.06 17.49 -5.63
CA THR A 933 -36.56 18.49 -4.71
C THR A 933 -36.00 19.86 -5.02
N ILE A 934 -36.65 20.90 -4.53
CA ILE A 934 -36.18 22.29 -4.57
C ILE A 934 -36.04 22.78 -3.13
N VAL A 935 -34.79 22.99 -2.72
CA VAL A 935 -34.49 23.57 -1.41
C VAL A 935 -34.48 25.08 -1.52
N THR A 936 -35.21 25.74 -0.65
CA THR A 936 -35.21 27.22 -0.56
C THR A 936 -34.57 27.64 0.75
N LEU A 937 -33.44 28.35 0.67
CA LEU A 937 -32.70 28.90 1.80
C LEU A 937 -32.92 30.40 1.91
N ALA A 938 -33.13 30.89 3.12
CA ALA A 938 -33.16 32.33 3.38
C ALA A 938 -31.73 32.79 3.69
N THR A 939 -31.22 33.74 2.91
CA THR A 939 -29.88 34.33 3.13
C THR A 939 -30.00 35.65 3.93
N THR A 940 -28.96 35.96 4.69
CA THR A 940 -28.84 37.26 5.36
C THR A 940 -28.08 38.22 4.44
N GLN A 941 -28.58 39.41 4.21
CA GLN A 941 -27.98 40.35 3.22
C GLN A 941 -26.60 40.95 3.60
N ASP A 942 -26.04 40.56 4.73
CA ASP A 942 -24.85 41.18 5.27
C ASP A 942 -23.59 40.29 5.26
N GLU A 943 -23.73 38.96 4.95
CA GLU A 943 -22.62 38.03 4.97
C GLU A 943 -22.72 37.04 3.80
N ASP A 944 -21.69 36.91 3.02
CA ASP A 944 -21.58 35.89 1.97
C ASP A 944 -21.55 34.49 2.59
N ALA A 945 -21.93 33.51 1.79
CA ALA A 945 -22.10 32.15 2.25
C ALA A 945 -21.44 31.13 1.29
N TRP A 946 -21.18 29.96 1.81
CA TRP A 946 -21.01 28.75 1.05
C TRP A 946 -22.15 27.78 1.38
N VAL A 947 -22.55 26.96 0.42
CA VAL A 947 -23.63 25.98 0.59
C VAL A 947 -23.18 24.64 0.01
N VAL A 948 -23.17 23.59 0.85
CA VAL A 948 -22.86 22.20 0.49
C VAL A 948 -24.10 21.34 0.62
N VAL A 949 -24.36 20.50 -0.38
CA VAL A 949 -25.49 19.57 -0.41
C VAL A 949 -24.96 18.14 -0.29
N ARG A 950 -25.54 17.37 0.64
CA ARG A 950 -25.24 15.95 0.84
C ARG A 950 -26.54 15.13 0.82
N ALA A 951 -26.52 14.02 0.07
CA ALA A 951 -27.49 12.95 0.19
C ALA A 951 -26.82 11.78 0.90
N ILE A 952 -27.45 11.23 1.94
CA ILE A 952 -26.89 10.14 2.75
C ILE A 952 -28.01 9.15 3.10
N GLY A 953 -27.67 7.85 3.18
CA GLY A 953 -28.60 6.80 3.54
C GLY A 953 -28.25 6.09 4.84
N GLY A 954 -29.18 5.30 5.39
CA GLY A 954 -28.97 4.46 6.57
C GLY A 954 -28.70 2.99 6.23
N GLU A 955 -29.12 2.54 5.06
CA GLU A 955 -28.98 1.13 4.63
C GLU A 955 -27.59 0.89 4.00
N PRO A 956 -26.93 -0.27 4.26
CA PRO A 956 -25.63 -0.58 3.66
C PRO A 956 -25.64 -0.65 2.15
N LEU A 957 -24.55 -0.25 1.53
CA LEU A 957 -24.30 -0.34 0.08
C LEU A 957 -23.99 -1.79 -0.33
N PHE A 958 -24.99 -2.64 -0.33
CA PHE A 958 -24.89 -4.05 -0.71
C PHE A 958 -25.01 -4.21 -2.25
N PRO A 959 -24.26 -5.14 -2.88
CA PRO A 959 -23.33 -6.12 -2.30
C PRO A 959 -21.88 -5.63 -2.20
N LEU A 960 -21.61 -4.33 -2.37
CA LEU A 960 -20.28 -3.79 -2.57
C LEU A 960 -19.46 -3.71 -1.28
N MET A 961 -20.07 -3.21 -0.20
CA MET A 961 -19.37 -2.88 1.03
C MET A 961 -20.12 -3.31 2.30
N PRO A 962 -20.64 -4.56 2.40
CA PRO A 962 -21.27 -5.01 3.63
C PRO A 962 -20.20 -5.25 4.71
N ALA A 963 -20.46 -4.84 5.93
CA ALA A 963 -19.67 -5.20 7.10
C ALA A 963 -20.18 -6.48 7.76
N SER A 964 -21.49 -6.75 7.61
CA SER A 964 -22.16 -7.93 8.14
C SER A 964 -23.38 -8.28 7.28
N ILE A 965 -23.61 -9.57 7.08
CA ILE A 965 -24.79 -10.07 6.35
C ILE A 965 -25.41 -11.28 7.07
N GLU A 966 -26.72 -11.45 6.90
CA GLU A 966 -27.43 -12.66 7.23
C GLU A 966 -27.87 -13.38 5.95
N ILE A 967 -27.71 -14.70 5.90
CA ILE A 967 -28.02 -15.53 4.73
C ILE A 967 -29.12 -16.51 5.07
N ASP A 968 -30.23 -16.45 4.33
CA ASP A 968 -31.32 -17.46 4.36
C ASP A 968 -31.25 -18.35 3.11
N LEU A 969 -30.58 -19.47 3.22
CA LEU A 969 -30.45 -20.45 2.12
C LEU A 969 -31.79 -21.05 1.66
N ALA A 970 -32.89 -20.89 2.43
CA ALA A 970 -34.21 -21.37 2.05
C ALA A 970 -35.05 -20.32 1.29
N ALA A 971 -34.57 -19.10 1.19
CA ALA A 971 -35.27 -18.04 0.49
C ALA A 971 -35.39 -18.31 -1.01
N GLU A 972 -36.49 -17.87 -1.61
CA GLU A 972 -36.76 -18.00 -3.05
C GLU A 972 -36.56 -16.70 -3.82
N THR A 973 -36.30 -15.57 -3.14
CA THR A 973 -36.06 -14.28 -3.76
C THR A 973 -34.72 -13.68 -3.28
N PRO A 974 -34.01 -12.92 -4.11
CA PRO A 974 -32.74 -12.28 -3.75
C PRO A 974 -32.82 -11.44 -2.47
N GLU A 975 -33.86 -10.65 -2.30
CA GLU A 975 -34.03 -9.74 -1.16
C GLU A 975 -34.23 -10.47 0.18
N ARG A 976 -34.67 -11.73 0.13
CA ARG A 976 -34.78 -12.58 1.31
C ARG A 976 -33.58 -13.48 1.51
N PHE A 977 -32.85 -13.76 0.45
CA PHE A 977 -31.68 -14.63 0.50
C PHE A 977 -30.57 -13.99 1.31
N ILE A 978 -30.38 -12.68 1.18
CA ILE A 978 -29.38 -11.93 1.92
C ILE A 978 -29.98 -10.66 2.49
N THR A 979 -29.65 -10.40 3.77
CA THR A 979 -29.91 -9.13 4.42
C THR A 979 -28.58 -8.57 4.93
N ALA A 980 -28.16 -7.42 4.38
CA ALA A 980 -27.04 -6.69 4.93
C ALA A 980 -27.48 -6.00 6.23
N THR A 981 -26.79 -6.25 7.34
CA THR A 981 -27.14 -5.73 8.66
C THR A 981 -26.26 -4.57 9.08
N GLU A 982 -25.03 -4.55 8.60
CA GLU A 982 -24.07 -3.49 8.80
C GLU A 982 -23.26 -3.29 7.52
N GLY A 983 -22.78 -2.08 7.27
CA GLY A 983 -21.98 -1.73 6.12
C GLY A 983 -21.91 -0.23 5.94
N ARG A 984 -21.35 0.21 4.81
CA ARG A 984 -21.27 1.61 4.48
C ARG A 984 -22.57 2.09 3.85
N PRO A 985 -23.16 3.19 4.33
CA PRO A 985 -24.30 3.78 3.71
C PRO A 985 -23.95 4.39 2.35
N PRO A 986 -24.92 4.49 1.43
CA PRO A 986 -24.79 5.28 0.22
C PRO A 986 -24.72 6.76 0.57
N PHE A 987 -23.86 7.49 -0.12
CA PHE A 987 -23.78 8.95 -0.02
C PHE A 987 -23.41 9.59 -1.34
N ALA A 988 -23.79 10.88 -1.48
CA ALA A 988 -23.29 11.78 -2.50
C ALA A 988 -23.17 13.20 -1.94
N VAL A 989 -22.08 13.89 -2.24
CA VAL A 989 -21.76 15.26 -1.77
C VAL A 989 -21.41 16.12 -2.97
N ALA A 990 -22.06 17.26 -3.09
CA ALA A 990 -21.68 18.29 -4.05
C ALA A 990 -20.70 19.28 -3.42
N ASN A 991 -19.67 19.69 -4.13
CA ASN A 991 -18.84 20.81 -3.72
C ASN A 991 -19.65 22.10 -3.58
N PRO A 992 -19.16 23.13 -2.89
CA PRO A 992 -19.99 24.27 -2.48
C PRO A 992 -20.47 25.10 -3.67
N LEU A 993 -21.69 25.65 -3.54
CA LEU A 993 -22.09 26.89 -4.21
C LEU A 993 -21.59 28.04 -3.33
N PHE A 994 -20.94 29.02 -3.93
CA PHE A 994 -20.55 30.27 -3.26
C PHE A 994 -21.62 31.33 -3.45
N VAL A 995 -22.07 31.96 -2.39
CA VAL A 995 -23.23 32.87 -2.41
C VAL A 995 -22.76 34.29 -2.13
N ASP A 996 -22.89 35.15 -3.15
CA ASP A 996 -22.67 36.60 -3.07
C ASP A 996 -23.97 37.23 -2.64
N THR A 997 -24.13 37.48 -1.35
CA THR A 997 -25.36 38.00 -0.78
C THR A 997 -25.55 39.51 -0.98
N ASN A 998 -24.46 40.24 -1.17
CA ASN A 998 -24.47 41.67 -1.36
C ASN A 998 -24.52 42.11 -2.86
N GLY A 999 -24.29 41.17 -3.79
CA GLY A 999 -24.36 41.34 -5.22
C GLY A 999 -23.21 42.17 -5.82
N ASP A 1000 -22.06 42.18 -5.17
CA ASP A 1000 -20.88 42.94 -5.62
C ASP A 1000 -20.02 42.19 -6.63
N GLY A 1001 -20.35 40.92 -6.90
CA GLY A 1001 -19.66 40.03 -7.84
C GLY A 1001 -18.42 39.35 -7.28
N ALA A 1002 -18.22 39.38 -5.97
CA ALA A 1002 -17.16 38.70 -5.25
C ALA A 1002 -17.73 37.87 -4.10
N TRP A 1003 -17.02 36.84 -3.72
CA TRP A 1003 -17.34 36.09 -2.50
C TRP A 1003 -16.30 36.38 -1.43
N VAL A 1004 -16.75 36.73 -0.24
CA VAL A 1004 -15.91 36.96 0.93
C VAL A 1004 -16.22 35.90 1.97
N ALA A 1005 -15.18 35.17 2.37
CA ALA A 1005 -15.34 34.10 3.36
C ALA A 1005 -15.97 34.62 4.65
N PRO A 1006 -16.91 33.87 5.26
CA PRO A 1006 -17.70 34.37 6.40
C PRO A 1006 -16.89 34.83 7.60
N LEU A 1007 -15.81 34.15 7.95
CA LEU A 1007 -14.99 34.51 9.09
C LEU A 1007 -13.98 35.63 8.78
N LEU A 1008 -13.80 35.98 7.51
CA LEU A 1008 -12.98 37.13 7.09
C LEU A 1008 -13.78 38.44 6.93
N ALA A 1009 -15.11 38.38 6.95
CA ALA A 1009 -15.98 39.52 6.86
C ALA A 1009 -15.83 40.42 8.13
N GLY A 1010 -14.88 41.34 8.11
CA GLY A 1010 -14.60 42.26 9.23
C GLY A 1010 -13.19 42.22 9.80
N ALA A 1011 -12.36 41.27 9.38
CA ALA A 1011 -10.93 41.26 9.66
C ALA A 1011 -10.18 42.22 8.70
N PRO A 1012 -9.16 42.99 9.15
CA PRO A 1012 -8.27 43.71 8.24
C PRO A 1012 -7.55 42.64 7.41
N SER A 1013 -7.46 42.86 6.08
CA SER A 1013 -6.85 41.98 5.08
C SER A 1013 -5.75 41.11 5.66
N SER A 1014 -6.03 39.80 5.72
CA SER A 1014 -5.20 38.78 6.30
C SER A 1014 -3.79 38.75 5.71
N PRO A 1015 -2.79 38.50 6.52
CA PRO A 1015 -1.51 38.02 6.06
C PRO A 1015 -1.56 36.49 5.94
N PHE A 1016 -2.04 35.97 4.85
CA PHE A 1016 -1.65 34.66 4.36
C PHE A 1016 -0.86 34.85 3.08
#